data_d929ee5a0cfa721176b732568701d1ee
#
_entry.id   d929ee5a0cfa721176b732568701d1ee
#
_cell.length_a   1.000
_cell.length_b   1.000
_cell.length_c   1.000
_cell.angle_alpha   90.00
_cell.angle_beta   90.00
_cell.angle_gamma   90.00
#
_symmetry.space_group_name_H-M   'P 1'
#
loop_
_entity.id
_entity.type
_entity.pdbx_description
1 polymer ?
#
loop_
_entity_poly.entity_id
_entity_poly.type
_entity_poly.pdbx_seq_one_letter_code
_entity_poly.pdbx_strand_id
1 'polypeptide(L)'
;MLFFLLLLHSHINEIKIMTYELSPGLTQVLAFCRKAMQEKALSDISTDCLLLGLLHDERSQAMQMLQSLSCPIEELKQQIMARLDSLQKSPLPSSEALVLSIESRRLLRLTLLEARRYGEEMANELHLLLAILHDSNNAARTLLNTYNITYSIVTDNLPQIPQIEGSFGFSDDEQPHPPMDSEERSHKAPNAMPMPSDGSSSPTPIIDNFGTDLTEEAAQGALDSVVGREKEILRVAQILSRRKKNNPIIIGEPGVGKSAIVEGLSQLIASHKVPCLLQNKRIIALDMASIVAGTQFRGQFEERLRRLIKELNAHPEIVIFIDEIHTIIGAGSAPGSLDAANILKPALARGEVQCIGATTTNEYRKTIEKDGALARRFQSVLLEPTTAEETLQILHNIKERYEEHHNVAYTPEALAACVHLTERYITDRSLPDKAIDALDEAGSQKHLLELNVPADIVAIEQKIVELKQQKDQAAKEQDYERAARYRDESVQLQTQLNERNRQWLSEQKTYRQTITEDDIANVVSNISGVPIQRVVQSEATRLKSMKAELESRVVAQDTAIEKLVRAITRNRMGLKGHDRPVGTFLFVGPTGVGKTYLVKCLAEQMFGRKDSLIRIDMSEYGEKYSTSRLVGAPPGYVGYEEGGQLTEKVRRHPYSVILLDEIEKAHSDVFNTLLQVMDEGRMTDGNGVTVDFRNTIIIMTSNTGTRQIREFGKGIGFHAGEVCSNSHQYAEAIVKKALQRQFAPEFLNRLDDIIMFQPLEKTDAQKIAKIELDLLCKRIAPMNLHLDLSTAALDYVVEKGFDAQYGARSLKRAIQTNVEDCLCDLLLESADSQAARTVRFDMAEGELKVNITEDSVHKDKSPQAIERSNDEKSAKK
;
A
#
# COMPACT_ATOMS: atom_id res chain seq x y z
N MET A 1 -22.49 3.68 28.48
CA MET A 1 -21.07 3.86 28.76
C MET A 1 -20.21 2.86 27.99
N LEU A 2 -20.50 1.55 27.98
CA LEU A 2 -19.79 0.56 27.15
C LEU A 2 -19.97 0.76 25.63
N PHE A 3 -21.14 1.22 25.18
CA PHE A 3 -21.40 1.56 23.77
C PHE A 3 -20.60 2.78 23.28
N PHE A 4 -20.21 3.65 24.20
CA PHE A 4 -19.34 4.80 23.96
C PHE A 4 -17.89 4.38 23.72
N LEU A 5 -17.43 3.33 24.38
CA LEU A 5 -16.10 2.72 24.21
C LEU A 5 -16.02 1.89 22.92
N LEU A 6 -17.10 1.24 22.48
CA LEU A 6 -17.15 0.49 21.21
C LEU A 6 -17.16 1.38 19.97
N LEU A 7 -17.78 2.56 20.03
CA LEU A 7 -17.74 3.55 18.93
C LEU A 7 -16.39 4.30 18.86
N LEU A 8 -15.71 4.49 19.98
CA LEU A 8 -14.30 4.90 19.99
C LEU A 8 -13.39 3.81 19.40
N HIS A 9 -13.71 2.55 19.57
CA HIS A 9 -12.94 1.42 19.04
C HIS A 9 -13.05 1.25 17.53
N SER A 10 -14.17 1.58 16.90
CA SER A 10 -14.34 1.40 15.44
C SER A 10 -13.60 2.44 14.58
N HIS A 11 -13.21 3.59 15.15
CA HIS A 11 -12.37 4.59 14.46
C HIS A 11 -10.94 4.70 15.02
N ILE A 12 -10.62 3.95 16.09
CA ILE A 12 -9.28 3.87 16.69
C ILE A 12 -8.52 2.61 16.25
N ASN A 13 -9.09 1.77 15.40
CA ASN A 13 -8.47 0.53 14.92
C ASN A 13 -7.21 0.72 14.03
N GLU A 14 -6.74 1.93 13.83
CA GLU A 14 -5.40 2.17 13.26
C GLU A 14 -4.29 2.37 14.28
N ILE A 15 -4.60 2.30 15.59
CA ILE A 15 -3.57 2.44 16.61
C ILE A 15 -3.79 1.34 17.64
N LYS A 16 -3.02 0.27 17.55
CA LYS A 16 -2.69 -0.64 18.65
C LYS A 16 -1.98 0.18 19.75
N ILE A 17 -2.71 0.98 20.50
CA ILE A 17 -2.23 1.61 21.72
C ILE A 17 -2.78 0.80 22.87
N MET A 18 -1.89 0.01 23.45
CA MET A 18 -2.06 -0.74 24.70
C MET A 18 -2.71 0.11 25.80
N THR A 19 -3.74 -0.42 26.42
CA THR A 19 -4.10 -0.38 27.86
C THR A 19 -3.88 0.89 28.68
N TYR A 20 -3.93 2.10 28.11
CA TYR A 20 -4.10 3.30 28.91
C TYR A 20 -5.57 3.70 28.92
N GLU A 21 -6.19 3.62 30.09
CA GLU A 21 -7.55 4.11 30.27
C GLU A 21 -7.53 5.62 30.54
N LEU A 22 -8.55 6.32 30.04
CA LEU A 22 -8.75 7.73 30.33
C LEU A 22 -9.33 7.88 31.74
N SER A 23 -8.87 8.87 32.51
CA SER A 23 -9.44 9.18 33.80
C SER A 23 -10.94 9.53 33.73
N PRO A 24 -11.71 9.31 34.80
CA PRO A 24 -13.11 9.75 34.82
C PRO A 24 -13.29 11.24 34.52
N GLY A 25 -12.35 12.09 34.98
CA GLY A 25 -12.38 13.51 34.74
C GLY A 25 -12.11 13.86 33.26
N LEU A 26 -11.14 13.24 32.62
CA LEU A 26 -10.89 13.44 31.19
C LEU A 26 -12.08 12.96 30.34
N THR A 27 -12.75 11.89 30.78
CA THR A 27 -13.99 11.42 30.14
C THR A 27 -15.12 12.45 30.26
N GLN A 28 -15.23 13.16 31.42
CA GLN A 28 -16.19 14.25 31.60
C GLN A 28 -15.88 15.45 30.71
N VAL A 29 -14.60 15.83 30.55
CA VAL A 29 -14.15 16.87 29.65
C VAL A 29 -14.61 16.59 28.22
N LEU A 30 -14.42 15.37 27.73
CA LEU A 30 -14.86 14.95 26.38
C LEU A 30 -16.40 14.96 26.23
N ALA A 31 -17.11 14.56 27.27
CA ALA A 31 -18.58 14.61 27.29
C ALA A 31 -19.10 16.05 27.25
N PHE A 32 -18.46 16.95 27.97
CA PHE A 32 -18.77 18.38 27.92
C PHE A 32 -18.48 18.99 26.54
N CYS A 33 -17.33 18.68 25.94
CA CYS A 33 -16.99 19.14 24.60
C CYS A 33 -18.03 18.70 23.55
N ARG A 34 -18.54 17.47 23.67
CA ARG A 34 -19.62 16.96 22.81
C ARG A 34 -20.89 17.80 22.95
N LYS A 35 -21.28 18.11 24.19
CA LYS A 35 -22.47 18.91 24.46
C LYS A 35 -22.32 20.33 23.93
N ALA A 36 -21.17 20.96 24.16
CA ALA A 36 -20.84 22.29 23.65
C ALA A 36 -20.83 22.35 22.11
N MET A 37 -20.33 21.28 21.44
CA MET A 37 -20.38 21.14 19.99
C MET A 37 -21.84 21.08 19.47
N GLN A 38 -22.71 20.32 20.14
CA GLN A 38 -24.11 20.21 19.78
C GLN A 38 -24.88 21.53 19.96
N GLU A 39 -24.63 22.23 21.08
CA GLU A 39 -25.27 23.53 21.39
C GLU A 39 -24.85 24.65 20.42
N LYS A 40 -23.61 24.61 19.93
CA LYS A 40 -23.06 25.63 19.03
C LYS A 40 -23.12 25.23 17.55
N ALA A 41 -23.66 24.06 17.20
CA ALA A 41 -23.76 23.51 15.83
C ALA A 41 -22.42 23.49 15.08
N LEU A 42 -21.36 23.00 15.73
CA LEU A 42 -20.03 22.85 15.16
C LEU A 42 -19.88 21.48 14.49
N SER A 43 -19.05 21.39 13.43
CA SER A 43 -18.81 20.14 12.68
C SER A 43 -17.96 19.11 13.44
N ASP A 44 -17.03 19.58 14.27
CA ASP A 44 -16.06 18.77 14.99
C ASP A 44 -15.58 19.41 16.30
N ILE A 45 -14.97 18.62 17.16
CA ILE A 45 -14.38 19.09 18.41
C ILE A 45 -12.99 19.65 18.11
N SER A 46 -12.84 20.97 18.20
CA SER A 46 -11.58 21.68 18.02
C SER A 46 -10.72 21.68 19.30
N THR A 47 -9.46 22.11 19.18
CA THR A 47 -8.55 22.30 20.32
C THR A 47 -9.04 23.33 21.32
N ASP A 48 -9.70 24.38 20.87
CA ASP A 48 -10.32 25.41 21.70
C ASP A 48 -11.49 24.82 22.52
N CYS A 49 -12.23 23.88 21.95
CA CYS A 49 -13.30 23.16 22.62
C CYS A 49 -12.75 22.24 23.74
N LEU A 50 -11.60 21.58 23.50
CA LEU A 50 -10.92 20.76 24.52
C LEU A 50 -10.43 21.63 25.69
N LEU A 51 -9.86 22.81 25.41
CA LEU A 51 -9.45 23.76 26.44
C LEU A 51 -10.66 24.29 27.22
N LEU A 52 -11.78 24.59 26.55
CA LEU A 52 -13.01 25.00 27.25
C LEU A 52 -13.53 23.90 28.19
N GLY A 53 -13.44 22.64 27.75
CA GLY A 53 -13.81 21.50 28.58
C GLY A 53 -12.94 21.34 29.81
N LEU A 54 -11.64 21.59 29.72
CA LEU A 54 -10.71 21.61 30.86
C LEU A 54 -11.06 22.71 31.88
N LEU A 55 -11.52 23.86 31.40
CA LEU A 55 -11.90 25.01 32.24
C LEU A 55 -13.30 24.87 32.84
N HIS A 56 -14.07 23.83 32.52
CA HIS A 56 -15.42 23.64 33.02
C HIS A 56 -15.47 23.06 34.42
N ASP A 57 -14.57 22.14 34.75
CA ASP A 57 -14.51 21.51 36.09
C ASP A 57 -13.56 22.25 37.02
N GLU A 58 -14.11 23.02 37.93
CA GLU A 58 -13.35 23.80 38.92
C GLU A 58 -12.50 22.94 39.88
N ARG A 59 -12.77 21.64 39.94
CA ARG A 59 -12.06 20.71 40.86
C ARG A 59 -10.94 19.96 40.16
N SER A 60 -10.80 20.11 38.86
CA SER A 60 -9.79 19.41 38.07
C SER A 60 -8.36 19.85 38.43
N GLN A 61 -7.41 18.94 38.34
CA GLN A 61 -5.99 19.26 38.62
C GLN A 61 -5.46 20.33 37.64
N ALA A 62 -5.91 20.31 36.41
CA ALA A 62 -5.56 21.31 35.39
C ALA A 62 -6.06 22.72 35.81
N MET A 63 -7.27 22.82 36.33
CA MET A 63 -7.83 24.09 36.78
C MET A 63 -7.08 24.63 38.01
N GLN A 64 -6.78 23.78 38.98
CA GLN A 64 -5.99 24.16 40.15
C GLN A 64 -4.59 24.65 39.76
N MET A 65 -3.97 24.03 38.76
CA MET A 65 -2.69 24.46 38.21
C MET A 65 -2.79 25.84 37.56
N LEU A 66 -3.79 26.09 36.74
CA LEU A 66 -4.01 27.37 36.08
C LEU A 66 -4.32 28.49 37.10
N GLN A 67 -5.05 28.20 38.19
CA GLN A 67 -5.30 29.13 39.29
C GLN A 67 -4.02 29.45 40.06
N SER A 68 -3.17 28.47 40.33
CA SER A 68 -1.88 28.68 41.02
C SER A 68 -0.95 29.60 40.22
N LEU A 69 -1.07 29.56 38.88
CA LEU A 69 -0.33 30.44 37.95
C LEU A 69 -1.00 31.78 37.75
N SER A 70 -2.02 32.14 38.53
CA SER A 70 -2.76 33.42 38.47
C SER A 70 -3.37 33.72 37.09
N CYS A 71 -3.81 32.69 36.36
CA CYS A 71 -4.46 32.83 35.05
C CYS A 71 -5.86 33.47 35.22
N PRO A 72 -6.24 34.51 34.45
CA PRO A 72 -7.56 35.10 34.49
C PRO A 72 -8.58 34.20 33.72
N ILE A 73 -9.08 33.19 34.41
CA ILE A 73 -9.88 32.11 33.84
C ILE A 73 -11.14 32.59 33.15
N GLU A 74 -11.84 33.58 33.74
CA GLU A 74 -13.08 34.09 33.16
C GLU A 74 -12.84 34.89 31.85
N GLU A 75 -11.74 35.60 31.73
CA GLU A 75 -11.36 36.29 30.49
C GLU A 75 -10.96 35.25 29.42
N LEU A 76 -10.23 34.21 29.81
CA LEU A 76 -9.84 33.10 28.95
C LEU A 76 -11.08 32.36 28.42
N LYS A 77 -12.06 32.02 29.26
CA LYS A 77 -13.33 31.43 28.85
C LYS A 77 -14.08 32.32 27.85
N GLN A 78 -14.15 33.62 28.09
CA GLN A 78 -14.82 34.54 27.17
C GLN A 78 -14.15 34.60 25.80
N GLN A 79 -12.84 34.64 25.76
CA GLN A 79 -12.08 34.61 24.50
C GLN A 79 -12.27 33.32 23.72
N ILE A 80 -12.26 32.14 24.39
CA ILE A 80 -12.53 30.87 23.77
C ILE A 80 -13.96 30.83 23.20
N MET A 81 -14.93 31.28 23.99
CA MET A 81 -16.34 31.37 23.57
C MET A 81 -16.52 32.25 22.33
N ALA A 82 -15.91 33.44 22.31
CA ALA A 82 -15.94 34.33 21.17
C ALA A 82 -15.33 33.73 19.92
N ARG A 83 -14.23 32.95 20.04
CA ARG A 83 -13.62 32.22 18.93
C ARG A 83 -14.52 31.13 18.40
N LEU A 84 -15.11 30.30 19.27
CA LEU A 84 -16.03 29.24 18.91
C LEU A 84 -17.29 29.79 18.22
N ASP A 85 -17.76 30.95 18.61
CA ASP A 85 -18.91 31.61 17.96
C ASP A 85 -18.61 32.20 16.56
N SER A 86 -17.32 32.45 16.26
CA SER A 86 -16.84 32.93 14.96
C SER A 86 -16.63 31.80 13.93
N LEU A 87 -16.66 30.54 14.32
CA LEU A 87 -16.52 29.41 13.43
C LEU A 87 -17.77 29.17 12.58
N GLN A 88 -17.59 28.65 11.35
CA GLN A 88 -18.72 28.38 10.43
C GLN A 88 -19.63 27.30 11.02
N LYS A 89 -20.92 27.62 11.10
CA LYS A 89 -21.95 26.67 11.52
C LYS A 89 -22.25 25.71 10.38
N SER A 90 -22.09 24.43 10.60
CA SER A 90 -22.40 23.36 9.67
C SER A 90 -23.63 22.56 10.16
N PRO A 91 -24.45 21.98 9.26
CA PRO A 91 -25.54 21.09 9.68
C PRO A 91 -24.96 19.90 10.45
N LEU A 92 -25.55 19.58 11.59
CA LEU A 92 -25.14 18.51 12.48
C LEU A 92 -25.12 17.16 11.75
N PRO A 93 -24.02 16.40 11.83
CA PRO A 93 -24.01 15.04 11.31
C PRO A 93 -25.02 14.17 12.06
N SER A 94 -25.82 13.41 11.35
CA SER A 94 -26.88 12.51 11.87
C SER A 94 -26.36 11.28 12.63
N SER A 95 -25.06 11.21 12.93
CA SER A 95 -24.42 10.08 13.62
C SER A 95 -24.10 10.45 15.08
N GLU A 96 -24.36 9.52 15.98
CA GLU A 96 -23.97 9.64 17.42
C GLU A 96 -22.45 9.61 17.67
N ALA A 97 -21.61 9.54 16.65
CA ALA A 97 -20.18 9.45 16.75
C ALA A 97 -19.52 10.79 17.11
N LEU A 98 -18.51 10.72 17.96
CA LEU A 98 -17.70 11.87 18.37
C LEU A 98 -16.77 12.25 17.20
N VAL A 99 -17.03 13.35 16.52
CA VAL A 99 -16.18 13.83 15.45
C VAL A 99 -15.13 14.75 16.05
N LEU A 100 -13.87 14.30 16.07
CA LEU A 100 -12.70 15.07 16.52
C LEU A 100 -11.99 15.68 15.31
N SER A 101 -11.54 16.95 15.41
CA SER A 101 -10.64 17.52 14.41
C SER A 101 -9.31 16.75 14.35
N ILE A 102 -8.56 16.93 13.25
CA ILE A 102 -7.24 16.29 13.09
C ILE A 102 -6.30 16.70 14.23
N GLU A 103 -6.34 17.97 14.62
CA GLU A 103 -5.55 18.54 15.70
C GLU A 103 -5.96 17.95 17.07
N SER A 104 -7.24 17.86 17.34
CA SER A 104 -7.75 17.29 18.60
C SER A 104 -7.41 15.81 18.76
N ARG A 105 -7.41 15.02 17.65
CA ARG A 105 -6.93 13.62 17.67
C ARG A 105 -5.44 13.54 18.00
N ARG A 106 -4.64 14.44 17.45
CA ARG A 106 -3.21 14.53 17.73
C ARG A 106 -2.97 14.88 19.19
N LEU A 107 -3.70 15.85 19.76
CA LEU A 107 -3.60 16.22 21.17
C LEU A 107 -3.95 15.06 22.11
N LEU A 108 -5.00 14.31 21.84
CA LEU A 108 -5.34 13.15 22.68
C LEU A 108 -4.25 12.06 22.63
N ARG A 109 -3.56 11.88 21.51
CA ARG A 109 -2.39 11.00 21.45
C ARG A 109 -1.23 11.51 22.30
N LEU A 110 -0.96 12.82 22.22
CA LEU A 110 0.07 13.45 23.06
C LEU A 110 -0.29 13.35 24.54
N THR A 111 -1.56 13.47 24.92
CA THR A 111 -2.03 13.29 26.31
C THR A 111 -1.66 11.91 26.86
N LEU A 112 -1.79 10.85 26.06
CA LEU A 112 -1.38 9.51 26.47
C LEU A 112 0.14 9.37 26.60
N LEU A 113 0.90 10.08 25.75
CA LEU A 113 2.37 10.08 25.84
C LEU A 113 2.84 10.86 27.06
N GLU A 114 2.20 11.98 27.40
CA GLU A 114 2.50 12.73 28.62
C GLU A 114 2.18 11.90 29.89
N ALA A 115 1.07 11.16 29.92
CA ALA A 115 0.76 10.26 31.04
C ALA A 115 1.85 9.20 31.26
N ARG A 116 2.35 8.60 30.16
CA ARG A 116 3.47 7.65 30.20
C ARG A 116 4.76 8.31 30.71
N ARG A 117 5.03 9.53 30.29
CA ARG A 117 6.21 10.28 30.71
C ARG A 117 6.25 10.48 32.21
N TYR A 118 5.09 10.68 32.86
CA TYR A 118 4.96 10.82 34.28
C TYR A 118 4.72 9.51 35.03
N GLY A 119 4.73 8.36 34.33
CA GLY A 119 4.57 7.03 34.95
C GLY A 119 3.17 6.73 35.49
N GLU A 120 2.15 7.47 35.05
CA GLU A 120 0.76 7.26 35.44
C GLU A 120 0.06 6.25 34.51
N GLU A 121 -0.70 5.32 35.07
CA GLU A 121 -1.44 4.30 34.30
C GLU A 121 -2.66 4.86 33.57
N MET A 122 -3.18 6.02 33.98
CA MET A 122 -4.37 6.66 33.40
C MET A 122 -4.06 8.10 33.00
N ALA A 123 -4.47 8.47 31.77
CA ALA A 123 -4.34 9.85 31.32
C ALA A 123 -5.40 10.74 31.99
N ASN A 124 -4.98 11.84 32.62
CA ASN A 124 -5.83 12.78 33.35
C ASN A 124 -5.88 14.17 32.67
N GLU A 125 -6.63 15.11 33.27
CA GLU A 125 -6.86 16.46 32.73
C GLU A 125 -5.56 17.29 32.68
N LEU A 126 -4.63 17.03 33.63
CA LEU A 126 -3.34 17.73 33.67
C LEU A 126 -2.47 17.30 32.46
N HIS A 127 -2.48 16.02 32.11
CA HIS A 127 -1.78 15.52 30.94
C HIS A 127 -2.36 16.13 29.64
N LEU A 128 -3.67 16.39 29.58
CA LEU A 128 -4.26 17.08 28.44
C LEU A 128 -3.82 18.55 28.37
N LEU A 129 -3.70 19.23 29.51
CA LEU A 129 -3.16 20.60 29.58
C LEU A 129 -1.70 20.64 29.10
N LEU A 130 -0.88 19.71 29.56
CA LEU A 130 0.51 19.56 29.12
C LEU A 130 0.60 19.28 27.61
N ALA A 131 -0.23 18.41 27.08
CA ALA A 131 -0.28 18.10 25.65
C ALA A 131 -0.67 19.34 24.81
N ILE A 132 -1.64 20.15 25.28
CA ILE A 132 -2.02 21.41 24.63
C ILE A 132 -0.83 22.37 24.58
N LEU A 133 -0.07 22.48 25.67
CA LEU A 133 1.10 23.37 25.76
C LEU A 133 2.31 22.84 24.99
N HIS A 134 2.42 21.54 24.83
CA HIS A 134 3.52 20.91 24.09
C HIS A 134 3.38 21.06 22.56
N ASP A 135 2.18 20.92 22.01
CA ASP A 135 1.95 21.00 20.57
C ASP A 135 2.06 22.44 20.04
N SER A 136 3.08 22.71 19.22
CA SER A 136 3.35 24.03 18.66
C SER A 136 2.27 24.55 17.70
N ASN A 137 1.50 23.66 17.09
CA ASN A 137 0.56 23.95 16.00
C ASN A 137 -0.93 23.93 16.45
N ASN A 138 -1.26 24.45 17.62
CA ASN A 138 -2.67 24.51 18.03
C ASN A 138 -3.12 25.90 18.51
N ALA A 139 -4.40 26.21 18.26
CA ALA A 139 -4.99 27.51 18.58
C ALA A 139 -5.11 27.73 20.10
N ALA A 140 -5.35 26.68 20.88
CA ALA A 140 -5.47 26.74 22.34
C ALA A 140 -4.14 27.13 23.01
N ARG A 141 -3.00 26.62 22.51
CA ARG A 141 -1.66 27.02 23.00
C ARG A 141 -1.40 28.51 22.79
N THR A 142 -1.76 29.04 21.62
CA THR A 142 -1.55 30.47 21.34
C THR A 142 -2.30 31.36 22.32
N LEU A 143 -3.49 30.95 22.77
CA LEU A 143 -4.24 31.64 23.82
C LEU A 143 -3.55 31.57 25.16
N LEU A 144 -3.12 30.38 25.59
CA LEU A 144 -2.42 30.22 26.87
C LEU A 144 -1.10 30.99 26.91
N ASN A 145 -0.38 31.05 25.81
CA ASN A 145 0.86 31.84 25.70
C ASN A 145 0.63 33.36 25.87
N THR A 146 -0.54 33.91 25.49
CA THR A 146 -0.85 35.35 25.72
C THR A 146 -0.90 35.69 27.21
N TYR A 147 -1.14 34.68 28.05
CA TYR A 147 -1.14 34.85 29.51
C TYR A 147 0.16 34.31 30.16
N ASN A 148 1.23 34.15 29.37
CA ASN A 148 2.52 33.65 29.81
C ASN A 148 2.48 32.22 30.41
N ILE A 149 1.49 31.40 30.07
CA ILE A 149 1.40 30.02 30.47
C ILE A 149 2.08 29.18 29.40
N THR A 150 3.30 28.73 29.71
CA THR A 150 4.11 27.88 28.82
C THR A 150 4.31 26.50 29.43
N TYR A 151 4.68 25.52 28.57
CA TYR A 151 4.94 24.16 28.98
C TYR A 151 5.96 24.09 30.15
N SER A 152 7.07 24.83 30.07
CA SER A 152 8.11 24.87 31.09
C SER A 152 7.59 25.40 32.45
N ILE A 153 6.77 26.45 32.42
CA ILE A 153 6.23 27.01 33.68
C ILE A 153 5.27 26.03 34.36
N VAL A 154 4.48 25.30 33.61
CA VAL A 154 3.58 24.29 34.18
C VAL A 154 4.37 23.09 34.71
N THR A 155 5.39 22.62 33.99
CA THR A 155 6.23 21.50 34.42
C THR A 155 7.06 21.84 35.68
N ASP A 156 7.56 23.08 35.78
CA ASP A 156 8.35 23.52 36.94
C ASP A 156 7.52 23.64 38.24
N ASN A 157 6.20 23.82 38.12
CA ASN A 157 5.27 23.91 39.24
C ASN A 157 4.55 22.59 39.57
N LEU A 158 4.88 21.49 38.89
CA LEU A 158 4.38 20.16 39.26
C LEU A 158 5.08 19.66 40.53
N PRO A 159 4.36 19.01 41.46
CA PRO A 159 5.00 18.32 42.55
C PRO A 159 5.97 17.26 42.02
N GLN A 160 7.23 17.31 42.43
CA GLN A 160 8.31 16.45 41.96
C GLN A 160 7.96 14.95 42.16
N ILE A 161 7.48 14.31 41.10
CA ILE A 161 7.45 12.86 40.95
C ILE A 161 8.71 12.50 40.16
N PRO A 162 9.46 11.43 40.51
CA PRO A 162 10.71 11.11 39.80
C PRO A 162 10.44 10.90 38.32
N GLN A 163 11.03 11.74 37.49
CA GLN A 163 10.91 11.70 36.03
C GLN A 163 11.63 10.46 35.49
N ILE A 164 10.93 9.62 34.79
CA ILE A 164 11.53 8.65 33.87
C ILE A 164 11.89 9.46 32.63
N GLU A 165 13.18 9.79 32.48
CA GLU A 165 13.69 10.59 31.38
C GLU A 165 13.54 9.86 30.04
N GLY A 166 12.50 10.20 29.29
CA GLY A 166 12.30 9.84 27.88
C GLY A 166 11.83 11.06 27.10
N SER A 167 12.76 11.93 26.72
CA SER A 167 12.47 13.18 26.03
C SER A 167 12.26 12.98 24.54
N PHE A 168 11.05 13.23 24.04
CA PHE A 168 10.79 13.51 22.62
C PHE A 168 10.62 15.04 22.46
N GLY A 169 11.65 15.71 21.96
CA GLY A 169 11.60 17.14 21.67
C GLY A 169 11.70 17.42 20.18
N PHE A 170 10.71 18.10 19.65
CA PHE A 170 10.84 18.92 18.44
C PHE A 170 10.92 20.37 18.89
N SER A 171 12.02 21.05 18.56
CA SER A 171 12.14 22.51 18.72
C SER A 171 12.70 23.09 17.44
N ASP A 172 11.85 23.84 16.72
CA ASP A 172 12.28 24.92 15.86
C ASP A 172 12.21 26.20 16.69
N ASP A 173 13.35 26.88 16.82
CA ASP A 173 13.42 28.33 16.93
C ASP A 173 14.89 28.76 16.76
N GLU A 174 15.18 29.29 15.58
CA GLU A 174 16.36 30.11 15.31
C GLU A 174 16.07 31.55 15.73
N GLN A 175 16.90 32.13 16.61
CA GLN A 175 17.25 33.55 16.54
C GLN A 175 18.67 33.80 17.08
N PRO A 176 19.41 34.70 16.49
CA PRO A 176 20.85 34.87 16.74
C PRO A 176 21.14 35.89 17.85
N HIS A 177 22.09 35.60 18.72
CA HIS A 177 22.68 36.59 19.61
C HIS A 177 24.18 36.75 19.39
N PRO A 178 24.73 37.95 19.59
CA PRO A 178 26.07 38.35 19.17
C PRO A 178 27.16 37.91 20.16
N PRO A 179 28.44 37.98 19.78
CA PRO A 179 29.53 37.39 20.54
C PRO A 179 29.99 38.30 21.72
N MET A 180 30.32 37.65 22.82
CA MET A 180 31.07 38.30 23.88
C MET A 180 32.20 37.45 24.39
N ASP A 181 33.30 38.12 24.65
CA ASP A 181 34.66 37.72 24.85
C ASP A 181 34.99 36.79 26.02
N SER A 182 36.11 36.15 25.82
CA SER A 182 36.90 35.33 26.71
C SER A 182 37.17 35.94 28.09
N GLU A 183 37.02 35.12 29.14
CA GLU A 183 37.99 35.14 30.28
C GLU A 183 37.99 33.81 31.03
N GLU A 184 39.17 33.28 31.17
CA GLU A 184 39.57 32.11 31.97
C GLU A 184 39.13 32.22 33.44
N ARG A 185 38.48 31.18 33.96
CA ARG A 185 38.66 30.81 35.37
C ARG A 185 38.43 29.30 35.62
N SER A 186 39.51 28.67 35.96
CA SER A 186 39.59 27.34 36.51
C SER A 186 38.78 27.24 37.80
N HIS A 187 37.81 26.31 37.89
CA HIS A 187 37.32 25.78 39.17
C HIS A 187 37.08 24.26 39.07
N LYS A 188 37.71 23.60 40.03
CA LYS A 188 37.67 22.18 40.35
C LYS A 188 36.24 21.64 40.42
N ALA A 189 36.08 20.46 39.84
CA ALA A 189 34.90 19.63 39.95
C ALA A 189 34.73 19.12 41.42
N PRO A 190 33.53 19.11 41.93
CA PRO A 190 33.20 18.27 43.11
C PRO A 190 32.45 17.01 42.65
N ASN A 191 32.98 15.89 43.08
CA ASN A 191 32.37 14.60 43.37
C ASN A 191 31.18 14.13 42.54
N ALA A 192 31.44 13.12 41.72
CA ALA A 192 30.47 12.17 41.24
C ALA A 192 29.69 11.53 42.40
N MET A 193 28.38 11.68 42.39
CA MET A 193 27.50 10.84 43.19
C MET A 193 27.39 9.43 42.54
N PRO A 194 27.37 8.37 43.33
CA PRO A 194 27.26 7.02 42.80
C PRO A 194 25.84 6.76 42.31
N MET A 195 25.72 6.23 41.09
CA MET A 195 24.46 5.65 40.62
C MET A 195 24.04 4.44 41.45
N PRO A 196 22.73 4.21 41.63
CA PRO A 196 22.26 2.98 42.25
C PRO A 196 22.59 1.80 41.36
N SER A 197 23.33 0.85 41.92
CA SER A 197 23.62 -0.45 41.32
C SER A 197 22.37 -1.32 41.44
N ASP A 198 21.61 -1.47 40.36
CA ASP A 198 20.79 -2.67 40.20
C ASP A 198 21.69 -3.85 39.84
N GLY A 199 21.58 -4.91 40.60
CA GLY A 199 22.51 -6.03 40.62
C GLY A 199 22.36 -6.97 39.43
N SER A 200 23.00 -6.62 38.32
CA SER A 200 23.57 -7.56 37.33
C SER A 200 24.80 -6.88 36.75
N SER A 201 25.97 -7.21 37.30
CA SER A 201 27.26 -6.75 36.77
C SER A 201 27.59 -7.50 35.50
N SER A 202 26.97 -7.11 34.38
CA SER A 202 27.42 -7.54 33.06
C SER A 202 28.74 -6.84 32.76
N PRO A 203 29.76 -7.54 32.25
CA PRO A 203 31.04 -6.95 31.88
C PRO A 203 30.93 -5.97 30.70
N THR A 204 29.81 -5.93 30.01
CA THR A 204 29.55 -5.18 28.76
C THR A 204 28.23 -4.39 28.80
N PRO A 205 28.03 -3.44 29.73
CA PRO A 205 26.73 -2.81 29.95
C PRO A 205 26.23 -1.93 28.76
N ILE A 206 27.13 -1.33 27.97
CA ILE A 206 26.74 -0.50 26.85
C ILE A 206 26.35 -1.37 25.65
N ILE A 207 27.13 -2.41 25.41
CA ILE A 207 26.86 -3.36 24.32
C ILE A 207 25.53 -4.08 24.55
N ASP A 208 25.27 -4.51 25.78
CA ASP A 208 24.04 -5.22 26.14
C ASP A 208 22.79 -4.32 26.07
N ASN A 209 22.93 -2.99 26.23
CA ASN A 209 21.82 -2.03 26.08
C ASN A 209 21.45 -1.72 24.62
N PHE A 210 22.39 -1.84 23.69
CA PHE A 210 22.21 -1.43 22.27
C PHE A 210 22.43 -2.59 21.28
N GLY A 211 22.67 -3.79 21.77
CA GLY A 211 22.93 -4.96 20.93
C GLY A 211 22.20 -6.20 21.42
N THR A 212 21.89 -7.08 20.48
CA THR A 212 21.33 -8.39 20.72
C THR A 212 22.41 -9.46 20.52
N ASP A 213 22.63 -10.33 21.50
CA ASP A 213 23.62 -11.42 21.39
C ASP A 213 23.06 -12.60 20.61
N LEU A 214 23.36 -12.66 19.31
CA LEU A 214 22.92 -13.73 18.43
C LEU A 214 23.51 -15.10 18.81
N THR A 215 24.68 -15.14 19.48
CA THR A 215 25.29 -16.39 19.91
C THR A 215 24.56 -16.99 21.10
N GLU A 216 24.08 -16.13 22.01
CA GLU A 216 23.28 -16.54 23.15
C GLU A 216 21.88 -17.00 22.70
N GLU A 217 21.22 -16.25 21.80
CA GLU A 217 19.96 -16.67 21.19
C GLU A 217 20.09 -18.01 20.45
N ALA A 218 21.21 -18.22 19.74
CA ALA A 218 21.51 -19.50 19.10
C ALA A 218 21.63 -20.65 20.11
N ALA A 219 22.28 -20.40 21.26
CA ALA A 219 22.41 -21.41 22.31
C ALA A 219 21.07 -21.73 22.97
N GLN A 220 20.16 -20.78 23.06
CA GLN A 220 18.79 -20.96 23.56
C GLN A 220 17.86 -21.62 22.52
N GLY A 221 18.30 -21.77 21.26
CA GLY A 221 17.50 -22.34 20.17
C GLY A 221 16.42 -21.37 19.64
N ALA A 222 16.57 -20.07 19.88
CA ALA A 222 15.62 -19.04 19.46
C ALA A 222 15.73 -18.73 17.95
N LEU A 223 16.89 -18.93 17.33
CA LEU A 223 17.16 -18.61 15.93
C LEU A 223 16.66 -19.72 14.97
N ASP A 224 16.23 -19.32 13.79
CA ASP A 224 15.82 -20.22 12.73
C ASP A 224 17.01 -20.99 12.11
N SER A 225 16.79 -22.25 11.72
CA SER A 225 17.85 -23.03 11.08
C SER A 225 18.13 -22.51 9.66
N VAL A 226 19.39 -22.23 9.37
CA VAL A 226 19.83 -21.73 8.08
C VAL A 226 20.21 -22.87 7.15
N VAL A 227 19.66 -22.89 5.94
CA VAL A 227 19.86 -23.95 4.94
C VAL A 227 20.37 -23.36 3.63
N GLY A 228 21.26 -24.10 2.95
CA GLY A 228 21.74 -23.74 1.60
C GLY A 228 22.76 -22.62 1.55
N ARG A 229 23.29 -22.17 2.71
CA ARG A 229 24.25 -21.06 2.82
C ARG A 229 25.61 -21.46 3.42
N GLU A 230 25.93 -22.74 3.41
CA GLU A 230 27.16 -23.27 4.04
C GLU A 230 28.43 -22.66 3.44
N LYS A 231 28.42 -22.40 2.12
CA LYS A 231 29.59 -21.83 1.41
C LYS A 231 29.84 -20.38 1.84
N GLU A 232 28.78 -19.59 1.94
CA GLU A 232 28.83 -18.19 2.32
C GLU A 232 29.18 -18.04 3.80
N ILE A 233 28.60 -18.84 4.68
CA ILE A 233 28.92 -18.89 6.11
C ILE A 233 30.39 -19.29 6.31
N LEU A 234 30.85 -20.31 5.62
CA LEU A 234 32.26 -20.72 5.67
C LEU A 234 33.19 -19.59 5.17
N ARG A 235 32.76 -18.88 4.11
CA ARG A 235 33.51 -17.74 3.58
C ARG A 235 33.60 -16.60 4.57
N VAL A 236 32.52 -16.25 5.26
CA VAL A 236 32.52 -15.26 6.34
C VAL A 236 33.45 -15.69 7.48
N ALA A 237 33.38 -16.96 7.92
CA ALA A 237 34.26 -17.52 8.95
C ALA A 237 35.73 -17.49 8.54
N GLN A 238 36.07 -17.81 7.27
CA GLN A 238 37.43 -17.68 6.75
C GLN A 238 37.95 -16.23 6.77
N ILE A 239 37.08 -15.27 6.44
CA ILE A 239 37.47 -13.86 6.44
C ILE A 239 37.76 -13.38 7.87
N LEU A 240 36.85 -13.70 8.83
CA LEU A 240 36.99 -13.36 10.25
C LEU A 240 38.29 -13.94 10.84
N SER A 241 38.74 -15.09 10.37
CA SER A 241 39.96 -15.77 10.82
C SER A 241 41.26 -15.17 10.23
N ARG A 242 41.20 -14.17 9.33
CA ARG A 242 42.36 -13.54 8.73
C ARG A 242 43.08 -12.60 9.68
N ARG A 243 44.40 -12.46 9.53
CA ARG A 243 45.18 -11.47 10.27
C ARG A 243 44.95 -10.02 9.84
N LYS A 244 44.62 -9.80 8.55
CA LYS A 244 44.31 -8.48 7.97
C LYS A 244 43.11 -8.62 7.05
N LYS A 245 42.35 -7.56 6.91
CA LYS A 245 41.06 -7.54 6.17
C LYS A 245 40.12 -8.62 6.70
N ASN A 246 39.97 -8.62 8.02
CA ASN A 246 39.17 -9.56 8.76
C ASN A 246 37.70 -9.14 8.99
N ASN A 247 37.27 -8.10 8.32
CA ASN A 247 35.89 -7.62 8.37
C ASN A 247 35.15 -8.03 7.09
N PRO A 248 34.24 -9.02 7.12
CA PRO A 248 33.41 -9.36 5.98
C PRO A 248 32.30 -8.33 5.79
N ILE A 249 31.93 -8.06 4.55
CA ILE A 249 30.74 -7.33 4.19
C ILE A 249 29.90 -8.17 3.24
N ILE A 250 28.66 -8.47 3.67
CA ILE A 250 27.70 -9.27 2.93
C ILE A 250 26.92 -8.32 2.02
N ILE A 251 26.99 -8.56 0.71
CA ILE A 251 26.36 -7.70 -0.31
C ILE A 251 25.34 -8.54 -1.06
N GLY A 252 24.11 -8.07 -1.12
CA GLY A 252 23.05 -8.75 -1.87
C GLY A 252 21.77 -7.94 -1.90
N GLU A 253 20.87 -8.29 -2.80
CA GLU A 253 19.57 -7.64 -2.95
C GLU A 253 18.75 -7.75 -1.66
N PRO A 254 17.73 -6.88 -1.48
CA PRO A 254 16.80 -7.01 -0.36
C PRO A 254 16.12 -8.41 -0.35
N GLY A 255 16.00 -9.01 0.83
CA GLY A 255 15.28 -10.28 0.99
C GLY A 255 16.05 -11.56 0.60
N VAL A 256 17.38 -11.48 0.31
CA VAL A 256 18.18 -12.68 -0.01
C VAL A 256 18.67 -13.45 1.22
N GLY A 257 18.40 -12.97 2.44
CA GLY A 257 18.79 -13.62 3.69
C GLY A 257 20.19 -13.24 4.18
N LYS A 258 20.57 -11.94 4.08
CA LYS A 258 21.88 -11.45 4.56
C LYS A 258 22.08 -11.67 6.06
N SER A 259 21.08 -11.37 6.87
CA SER A 259 21.10 -11.54 8.34
C SER A 259 21.15 -13.03 8.72
N ALA A 260 20.43 -13.88 7.98
CA ALA A 260 20.43 -15.32 8.17
C ALA A 260 21.83 -15.98 8.11
N ILE A 261 22.76 -15.45 7.30
CA ILE A 261 24.15 -15.94 7.26
C ILE A 261 24.84 -15.71 8.61
N VAL A 262 24.58 -14.58 9.24
CA VAL A 262 25.18 -14.24 10.54
C VAL A 262 24.56 -15.07 11.65
N GLU A 263 23.25 -15.27 11.60
CA GLU A 263 22.52 -16.19 12.50
C GLU A 263 23.04 -17.62 12.36
N GLY A 264 23.20 -18.11 11.14
CA GLY A 264 23.78 -19.42 10.88
C GLY A 264 25.22 -19.57 11.39
N LEU A 265 26.04 -18.51 11.25
CA LEU A 265 27.38 -18.49 11.84
C LEU A 265 27.31 -18.54 13.37
N SER A 266 26.38 -17.81 13.99
CA SER A 266 26.16 -17.85 15.44
C SER A 266 25.75 -19.22 15.95
N GLN A 267 24.89 -19.93 15.19
CA GLN A 267 24.51 -21.34 15.49
C GLN A 267 25.71 -22.28 15.39
N LEU A 268 26.58 -22.10 14.39
CA LEU A 268 27.78 -22.90 14.25
C LEU A 268 28.78 -22.64 15.39
N ILE A 269 28.89 -21.39 15.88
CA ILE A 269 29.72 -21.04 17.04
C ILE A 269 29.15 -21.68 18.30
N ALA A 270 27.82 -21.54 18.55
CA ALA A 270 27.16 -22.14 19.72
C ALA A 270 27.27 -23.67 19.74
N SER A 271 27.21 -24.30 18.57
CA SER A 271 27.41 -25.77 18.43
C SER A 271 28.87 -26.22 18.33
N HIS A 272 29.84 -25.32 18.50
CA HIS A 272 31.30 -25.57 18.40
C HIS A 272 31.77 -26.19 17.06
N LYS A 273 31.01 -25.97 15.98
CA LYS A 273 31.33 -26.46 14.64
C LYS A 273 32.14 -25.47 13.79
N VAL A 274 32.90 -24.62 14.43
CA VAL A 274 33.75 -23.59 13.78
C VAL A 274 35.23 -23.80 14.08
N PRO A 275 36.15 -23.21 13.29
CA PRO A 275 37.58 -23.24 13.62
C PRO A 275 37.86 -22.73 15.03
N CYS A 276 38.91 -23.27 15.68
CA CYS A 276 39.29 -22.93 17.06
C CYS A 276 39.36 -21.42 17.34
N LEU A 277 39.76 -20.63 16.35
CA LEU A 277 39.84 -19.15 16.47
C LEU A 277 38.50 -18.45 16.69
N LEU A 278 37.39 -19.09 16.32
CA LEU A 278 36.05 -18.55 16.40
C LEU A 278 35.19 -19.19 17.51
N GLN A 279 35.67 -20.27 18.14
CA GLN A 279 34.89 -21.04 19.13
C GLN A 279 34.46 -20.22 20.36
N ASN A 280 35.24 -19.20 20.74
CA ASN A 280 34.97 -18.35 21.90
C ASN A 280 34.51 -16.95 21.48
N LYS A 281 34.09 -16.77 20.23
CA LYS A 281 33.56 -15.48 19.76
C LYS A 281 32.09 -15.37 20.06
N ARG A 282 31.66 -14.13 20.41
CA ARG A 282 30.27 -13.74 20.55
C ARG A 282 29.91 -12.79 19.40
N ILE A 283 28.82 -13.04 18.74
CA ILE A 283 28.31 -12.16 17.66
C ILE A 283 27.15 -11.35 18.23
N ILE A 284 27.33 -10.02 18.23
CA ILE A 284 26.34 -9.08 18.75
C ILE A 284 25.83 -8.21 17.60
N ALA A 285 24.52 -8.29 17.32
CA ALA A 285 23.84 -7.43 16.37
C ALA A 285 23.60 -6.06 17.01
N LEU A 286 24.20 -5.00 16.44
CA LEU A 286 24.06 -3.64 16.91
C LEU A 286 22.89 -2.93 16.22
N ASP A 287 21.96 -2.38 17.03
CA ASP A 287 20.93 -1.48 16.54
C ASP A 287 21.45 -0.03 16.51
N MET A 288 21.80 0.42 15.30
CA MET A 288 22.32 1.78 15.11
C MET A 288 21.25 2.85 15.34
N ALA A 289 19.96 2.53 15.11
CA ALA A 289 18.87 3.46 15.37
C ALA A 289 18.72 3.75 16.87
N SER A 290 18.81 2.73 17.71
CA SER A 290 18.77 2.86 19.17
C SER A 290 19.97 3.64 19.72
N ILE A 291 21.17 3.53 19.11
CA ILE A 291 22.35 4.30 19.53
C ILE A 291 22.17 5.81 19.27
N VAL A 292 21.47 6.16 18.17
CA VAL A 292 21.16 7.55 17.78
C VAL A 292 19.97 8.08 18.59
N ALA A 293 19.00 7.24 18.93
CA ALA A 293 17.80 7.63 19.64
C ALA A 293 18.14 8.27 21.02
N GLY A 294 17.46 9.37 21.34
CA GLY A 294 17.65 10.09 22.60
C GLY A 294 18.91 10.93 22.70
N THR A 295 19.71 11.11 21.61
CA THR A 295 20.82 12.07 21.61
C THR A 295 20.35 13.41 21.05
N GLN A 296 20.22 14.42 21.91
CA GLN A 296 19.83 15.78 21.49
C GLN A 296 20.98 16.57 20.85
N PHE A 297 22.23 16.21 21.17
CA PHE A 297 23.43 16.89 20.70
C PHE A 297 24.40 15.91 20.05
N ARG A 298 25.04 16.32 18.96
CA ARG A 298 26.08 15.59 18.25
C ARG A 298 27.15 14.99 19.21
N GLY A 299 27.54 15.74 20.23
CA GLY A 299 28.54 15.30 21.19
C GLY A 299 28.15 14.10 22.04
N GLN A 300 26.85 13.94 22.34
CA GLN A 300 26.35 12.79 23.11
C GLN A 300 26.44 11.49 22.30
N PHE A 301 26.07 11.54 21.03
CA PHE A 301 26.19 10.39 20.12
C PHE A 301 27.67 9.99 19.92
N GLU A 302 28.55 10.98 19.70
CA GLU A 302 29.99 10.73 19.55
C GLU A 302 30.56 10.11 20.83
N GLU A 303 30.13 10.57 22.00
CA GLU A 303 30.57 10.02 23.28
C GLU A 303 30.07 8.58 23.49
N ARG A 304 28.79 8.28 23.18
CA ARG A 304 28.25 6.91 23.24
C ARG A 304 29.05 5.97 22.34
N LEU A 305 29.28 6.39 21.09
CA LEU A 305 30.03 5.58 20.13
C LEU A 305 31.49 5.37 20.55
N ARG A 306 32.14 6.38 21.12
CA ARG A 306 33.50 6.23 21.69
C ARG A 306 33.52 5.29 22.89
N ARG A 307 32.52 5.32 23.74
CA ARG A 307 32.41 4.39 24.89
C ARG A 307 32.18 2.97 24.38
N LEU A 308 31.30 2.77 23.38
CA LEU A 308 31.07 1.48 22.73
C LEU A 308 32.39 0.91 22.16
N ILE A 309 33.14 1.70 21.40
CA ILE A 309 34.44 1.29 20.84
C ILE A 309 35.44 0.92 21.95
N LYS A 310 35.43 1.66 23.06
CA LYS A 310 36.29 1.36 24.19
C LYS A 310 35.94 0.03 24.87
N GLU A 311 34.65 -0.27 24.98
CA GLU A 311 34.16 -1.55 25.51
C GLU A 311 34.51 -2.70 24.57
N LEU A 312 34.30 -2.53 23.26
CA LEU A 312 34.70 -3.51 22.23
C LEU A 312 36.20 -3.81 22.23
N ASN A 313 37.05 -2.79 22.46
CA ASN A 313 38.47 -2.96 22.55
C ASN A 313 38.91 -3.72 23.81
N ALA A 314 38.15 -3.64 24.88
CA ALA A 314 38.38 -4.41 26.11
C ALA A 314 37.95 -5.89 25.97
N HIS A 315 37.05 -6.19 25.03
CA HIS A 315 36.46 -7.50 24.82
C HIS A 315 36.68 -7.99 23.38
N PRO A 316 37.89 -8.45 23.04
CA PRO A 316 38.25 -8.89 21.69
C PRO A 316 37.54 -10.18 21.23
N GLU A 317 36.82 -10.86 22.12
CA GLU A 317 35.95 -11.98 21.81
C GLU A 317 34.66 -11.56 21.09
N ILE A 318 34.28 -10.29 21.14
CA ILE A 318 33.06 -9.77 20.53
C ILE A 318 33.29 -9.43 19.06
N VAL A 319 32.38 -9.88 18.21
CA VAL A 319 32.25 -9.51 16.79
C VAL A 319 30.94 -8.78 16.62
N ILE A 320 30.96 -7.53 16.18
CA ILE A 320 29.75 -6.77 15.95
C ILE A 320 29.16 -7.11 14.58
N PHE A 321 27.86 -7.28 14.52
CA PHE A 321 27.10 -7.33 13.27
C PHE A 321 26.33 -6.03 13.11
N ILE A 322 26.46 -5.40 11.95
CA ILE A 322 25.77 -4.16 11.61
C ILE A 322 25.01 -4.39 10.31
N ASP A 323 23.70 -4.49 10.45
CA ASP A 323 22.82 -4.51 9.28
C ASP A 323 22.70 -3.09 8.71
N GLU A 324 22.49 -3.00 7.40
CA GLU A 324 22.46 -1.73 6.68
C GLU A 324 23.63 -0.79 7.00
N ILE A 325 24.87 -1.34 7.01
CA ILE A 325 26.08 -0.60 7.38
C ILE A 325 26.28 0.71 6.60
N HIS A 326 25.64 0.86 5.46
CA HIS A 326 25.62 2.09 4.67
C HIS A 326 24.97 3.28 5.41
N THR A 327 24.06 3.03 6.35
CA THR A 327 23.43 4.08 7.17
C THR A 327 24.43 4.83 8.02
N ILE A 328 25.47 4.16 8.48
CA ILE A 328 26.56 4.76 9.26
C ILE A 328 27.44 5.64 8.39
N ILE A 329 27.60 5.28 7.11
CA ILE A 329 28.58 5.84 6.18
C ILE A 329 27.97 6.92 5.29
N GLY A 330 26.66 6.82 5.01
CA GLY A 330 25.93 7.66 4.06
C GLY A 330 25.20 8.87 4.64
N ALA A 331 25.14 9.01 5.94
CA ALA A 331 24.41 10.09 6.61
C ALA A 331 25.06 11.49 6.47
N GLY A 332 25.97 11.71 5.52
CA GLY A 332 26.84 12.87 5.39
C GLY A 332 26.60 13.83 4.23
N SER A 333 25.47 13.82 3.53
CA SER A 333 25.23 14.76 2.42
C SER A 333 24.55 16.08 2.84
N ALA A 334 24.12 16.25 4.07
CA ALA A 334 23.63 17.52 4.60
C ALA A 334 24.69 18.17 5.51
N PRO A 335 24.94 19.49 5.44
CA PRO A 335 25.84 20.18 6.36
C PRO A 335 25.31 20.03 7.79
N GLY A 336 25.97 19.19 8.62
CA GLY A 336 25.54 18.92 10.00
C GLY A 336 25.16 17.48 10.31
N SER A 337 25.16 16.57 9.33
CA SER A 337 24.79 15.17 9.57
C SER A 337 25.87 14.41 10.37
N LEU A 338 25.37 13.48 11.20
CA LEU A 338 26.16 12.62 12.09
C LEU A 338 27.06 11.68 11.30
N ASP A 339 28.36 11.95 11.21
CA ASP A 339 29.32 11.11 10.50
C ASP A 339 29.92 10.07 11.45
N ALA A 340 29.13 9.05 11.82
CA ALA A 340 29.57 7.91 12.64
C ALA A 340 30.76 7.17 12.01
N ALA A 341 30.87 7.22 10.68
CA ALA A 341 31.96 6.61 9.95
C ALA A 341 33.32 7.14 10.37
N ASN A 342 33.44 8.45 10.63
CA ASN A 342 34.71 9.05 11.00
C ASN A 342 35.21 8.59 12.37
N ILE A 343 34.32 8.13 13.25
CA ILE A 343 34.69 7.60 14.58
C ILE A 343 35.03 6.11 14.48
N LEU A 344 34.28 5.33 13.68
CA LEU A 344 34.53 3.89 13.51
C LEU A 344 35.72 3.58 12.60
N LYS A 345 35.99 4.40 11.57
CA LYS A 345 37.10 4.23 10.62
C LYS A 345 38.47 3.99 11.27
N PRO A 346 38.92 4.75 12.30
CA PRO A 346 40.19 4.51 12.96
C PRO A 346 40.23 3.15 13.69
N ALA A 347 39.19 2.75 14.37
CA ALA A 347 39.08 1.48 15.11
C ALA A 347 39.13 0.28 14.16
N LEU A 348 38.33 0.31 13.09
CA LEU A 348 38.34 -0.68 12.02
C LEU A 348 39.68 -0.71 11.28
N ALA A 349 40.32 0.48 11.11
CA ALA A 349 41.59 0.59 10.42
C ALA A 349 42.76 -0.03 11.21
N ARG A 350 42.71 0.07 12.54
CA ARG A 350 43.74 -0.51 13.42
C ARG A 350 43.48 -2.00 13.70
N GLY A 351 42.29 -2.51 13.36
CA GLY A 351 41.90 -3.89 13.65
C GLY A 351 41.56 -4.11 15.11
N GLU A 352 41.19 -3.03 15.81
CA GLU A 352 40.75 -3.06 17.21
C GLU A 352 39.34 -3.66 17.35
N VAL A 353 38.50 -3.51 16.33
CA VAL A 353 37.14 -4.02 16.30
C VAL A 353 36.98 -4.93 15.09
N GLN A 354 36.34 -6.09 15.32
CA GLN A 354 35.90 -6.99 14.25
C GLN A 354 34.41 -6.72 13.96
N CYS A 355 34.11 -6.52 12.67
CA CYS A 355 32.76 -6.17 12.22
C CYS A 355 32.32 -7.02 11.03
N ILE A 356 31.10 -7.51 11.07
CA ILE A 356 30.37 -8.07 9.94
C ILE A 356 29.38 -6.98 9.48
N GLY A 357 29.47 -6.53 8.25
CA GLY A 357 28.50 -5.59 7.68
C GLY A 357 27.56 -6.28 6.71
N ALA A 358 26.32 -5.82 6.62
CA ALA A 358 25.40 -6.21 5.57
C ALA A 358 24.90 -4.96 4.83
N THR A 359 24.75 -5.05 3.51
CA THR A 359 24.26 -3.94 2.68
C THR A 359 23.72 -4.42 1.34
N THR A 360 23.04 -3.55 0.61
CA THR A 360 22.61 -3.84 -0.77
C THR A 360 23.70 -3.52 -1.78
N THR A 361 23.60 -4.09 -2.99
CA THR A 361 24.57 -3.86 -4.08
C THR A 361 24.67 -2.38 -4.46
N ASN A 362 23.53 -1.70 -4.51
CA ASN A 362 23.46 -0.29 -4.89
C ASN A 362 24.07 0.62 -3.82
N GLU A 363 23.75 0.38 -2.55
CA GLU A 363 24.30 1.17 -1.44
C GLU A 363 25.79 0.92 -1.23
N TYR A 364 26.26 -0.31 -1.44
CA TYR A 364 27.69 -0.61 -1.41
C TYR A 364 28.47 0.26 -2.41
N ARG A 365 28.00 0.33 -3.67
CA ARG A 365 28.63 1.14 -4.73
C ARG A 365 28.59 2.64 -4.44
N LYS A 366 27.47 3.12 -3.86
CA LYS A 366 27.30 4.56 -3.56
C LYS A 366 28.13 5.04 -2.38
N THR A 367 28.34 4.19 -1.37
CA THR A 367 28.92 4.59 -0.07
C THR A 367 30.30 3.97 0.17
N ILE A 368 30.39 2.64 0.33
CA ILE A 368 31.60 1.96 0.82
C ILE A 368 32.69 1.88 -0.26
N GLU A 369 32.31 1.57 -1.50
CA GLU A 369 33.24 1.43 -2.60
C GLU A 369 33.94 2.77 -2.93
N LYS A 370 33.25 3.88 -2.80
CA LYS A 370 33.78 5.22 -3.00
C LYS A 370 34.76 5.65 -1.88
N ASP A 371 34.57 5.10 -0.68
CA ASP A 371 35.48 5.36 0.45
C ASP A 371 36.68 4.39 0.43
N GLY A 372 37.77 4.80 -0.16
CA GLY A 372 38.95 3.94 -0.29
C GLY A 372 39.57 3.47 1.04
N ALA A 373 39.26 4.12 2.17
CA ALA A 373 39.74 3.69 3.48
C ALA A 373 38.91 2.49 4.00
N LEU A 374 37.62 2.51 3.82
CA LEU A 374 36.71 1.41 4.19
C LEU A 374 36.81 0.24 3.22
N ALA A 375 36.84 0.49 1.92
CA ALA A 375 36.96 -0.55 0.89
C ALA A 375 38.21 -1.43 1.07
N ARG A 376 39.30 -0.88 1.62
CA ARG A 376 40.52 -1.63 1.94
C ARG A 376 40.41 -2.48 3.21
N ARG A 377 39.38 -2.26 4.05
CA ARG A 377 39.23 -2.94 5.35
C ARG A 377 38.19 -4.03 5.30
N PHE A 378 37.16 -3.84 4.49
CA PHE A 378 36.13 -4.85 4.27
C PHE A 378 36.50 -5.82 3.13
N GLN A 379 36.09 -7.07 3.30
CA GLN A 379 36.15 -8.08 2.25
C GLN A 379 34.75 -8.44 1.84
N SER A 380 34.39 -8.18 0.60
CA SER A 380 33.06 -8.47 0.06
C SER A 380 32.75 -9.96 -0.05
N VAL A 381 31.55 -10.33 0.34
CA VAL A 381 30.90 -11.63 0.13
C VAL A 381 29.60 -11.33 -0.61
N LEU A 382 29.54 -11.73 -1.87
CA LEU A 382 28.33 -11.53 -2.68
C LEU A 382 27.34 -12.64 -2.37
N LEU A 383 26.10 -12.27 -2.14
CA LEU A 383 24.99 -13.17 -1.85
C LEU A 383 23.98 -13.11 -2.97
N GLU A 384 23.79 -14.24 -3.65
CA GLU A 384 22.79 -14.39 -4.70
C GLU A 384 21.44 -14.86 -4.12
N PRO A 385 20.32 -14.56 -4.78
CA PRO A 385 19.01 -15.12 -4.41
C PRO A 385 19.06 -16.64 -4.36
N THR A 386 18.27 -17.24 -3.47
CA THR A 386 18.14 -18.70 -3.40
C THR A 386 17.37 -19.24 -4.60
N THR A 387 17.69 -20.48 -4.98
CA THR A 387 16.92 -21.20 -5.98
C THR A 387 15.55 -21.64 -5.45
N ALA A 388 14.62 -21.97 -6.33
CA ALA A 388 13.29 -22.45 -5.92
C ALA A 388 13.38 -23.71 -5.04
N GLU A 389 14.30 -24.62 -5.36
CA GLU A 389 14.50 -25.85 -4.59
C GLU A 389 15.07 -25.58 -3.19
N GLU A 390 16.08 -24.70 -3.07
CA GLU A 390 16.63 -24.27 -1.79
C GLU A 390 15.57 -23.53 -0.95
N THR A 391 14.79 -22.67 -1.57
CA THR A 391 13.70 -21.95 -0.89
C THR A 391 12.65 -22.91 -0.35
N LEU A 392 12.28 -23.94 -1.10
CA LEU A 392 11.34 -24.96 -0.63
C LEU A 392 11.89 -25.71 0.60
N GLN A 393 13.19 -26.03 0.62
CA GLN A 393 13.84 -26.62 1.79
C GLN A 393 13.83 -25.69 3.00
N ILE A 394 14.08 -24.39 2.78
CA ILE A 394 13.98 -23.38 3.84
C ILE A 394 12.56 -23.36 4.41
N LEU A 395 11.53 -23.28 3.56
CA LEU A 395 10.14 -23.28 4.01
C LEU A 395 9.78 -24.54 4.80
N HIS A 396 10.26 -25.71 4.39
CA HIS A 396 10.06 -26.95 5.15
C HIS A 396 10.64 -26.90 6.56
N ASN A 397 11.79 -26.24 6.74
CA ASN A 397 12.47 -26.18 8.04
C ASN A 397 11.85 -25.15 8.99
N ILE A 398 11.32 -24.04 8.46
CA ILE A 398 10.70 -22.98 9.28
C ILE A 398 9.20 -23.24 9.51
N LYS A 399 8.59 -24.14 8.73
CA LYS A 399 7.18 -24.47 8.72
C LYS A 399 6.58 -24.63 10.12
N GLU A 400 7.21 -25.46 10.97
CA GLU A 400 6.69 -25.83 12.29
C GLU A 400 6.49 -24.61 13.20
N ARG A 401 7.40 -23.62 13.15
CA ARG A 401 7.29 -22.39 13.94
C ARG A 401 6.11 -21.53 13.48
N TYR A 402 5.90 -21.41 12.17
CA TYR A 402 4.76 -20.65 11.64
C TYR A 402 3.43 -21.38 11.89
N GLU A 403 3.44 -22.73 11.85
CA GLU A 403 2.28 -23.54 12.23
C GLU A 403 1.90 -23.37 13.69
N GLU A 404 2.89 -23.28 14.58
CA GLU A 404 2.66 -23.03 16.00
C GLU A 404 2.19 -21.59 16.26
N HIS A 405 2.77 -20.61 15.57
CA HIS A 405 2.45 -19.20 15.76
C HIS A 405 1.01 -18.88 15.32
N HIS A 406 0.60 -19.36 14.14
CA HIS A 406 -0.72 -19.09 13.57
C HIS A 406 -1.77 -20.16 13.89
N ASN A 407 -1.39 -21.25 14.58
CA ASN A 407 -2.25 -22.41 14.87
C ASN A 407 -2.86 -23.03 13.60
N VAL A 408 -2.09 -23.17 12.54
CA VAL A 408 -2.46 -23.71 11.22
C VAL A 408 -1.58 -24.91 10.84
N ALA A 409 -1.90 -25.59 9.75
CA ALA A 409 -1.06 -26.62 9.14
C ALA A 409 -0.92 -26.37 7.64
N TYR A 410 0.32 -26.30 7.14
CA TYR A 410 0.57 -26.09 5.71
C TYR A 410 0.68 -27.44 4.99
N THR A 411 -0.05 -27.58 3.88
CA THR A 411 0.12 -28.75 3.00
C THR A 411 1.42 -28.64 2.19
N PRO A 412 2.02 -29.77 1.76
CA PRO A 412 3.22 -29.71 0.90
C PRO A 412 2.98 -28.96 -0.41
N GLU A 413 1.77 -29.04 -0.96
CA GLU A 413 1.34 -28.33 -2.15
C GLU A 413 1.30 -26.82 -1.90
N ALA A 414 0.84 -26.38 -0.72
CA ALA A 414 0.83 -24.97 -0.33
C ALA A 414 2.27 -24.42 -0.23
N LEU A 415 3.22 -25.16 0.34
CA LEU A 415 4.62 -24.74 0.40
C LEU A 415 5.23 -24.59 -1.00
N ALA A 416 4.95 -25.53 -1.90
CA ALA A 416 5.38 -25.44 -3.29
C ALA A 416 4.74 -24.25 -4.00
N ALA A 417 3.45 -24.00 -3.73
CA ALA A 417 2.73 -22.83 -4.26
C ALA A 417 3.32 -21.51 -3.76
N CYS A 418 3.73 -21.40 -2.48
CA CYS A 418 4.43 -20.22 -1.96
C CYS A 418 5.65 -19.87 -2.81
N VAL A 419 6.47 -20.86 -3.17
CA VAL A 419 7.66 -20.64 -3.98
C VAL A 419 7.30 -20.30 -5.43
N HIS A 420 6.52 -21.15 -6.10
CA HIS A 420 6.24 -20.98 -7.53
C HIS A 420 5.41 -19.75 -7.86
N LEU A 421 4.37 -19.45 -7.04
CA LEU A 421 3.53 -18.31 -7.29
C LEU A 421 4.26 -17.00 -6.98
N THR A 422 5.05 -16.94 -5.90
CA THR A 422 5.80 -15.71 -5.59
C THR A 422 6.96 -15.49 -6.57
N GLU A 423 7.65 -16.53 -7.03
CA GLU A 423 8.67 -16.43 -8.06
C GLU A 423 8.10 -15.83 -9.35
N ARG A 424 6.90 -16.30 -9.75
CA ARG A 424 6.25 -15.90 -11.00
C ARG A 424 5.58 -14.52 -10.92
N TYR A 425 4.95 -14.17 -9.79
CA TYR A 425 4.06 -13.01 -9.70
C TYR A 425 4.61 -11.85 -8.87
N ILE A 426 5.62 -12.06 -8.04
CA ILE A 426 6.28 -11.02 -7.24
C ILE A 426 7.70 -10.83 -7.75
N THR A 427 7.94 -9.76 -8.50
CA THR A 427 9.23 -9.49 -9.18
C THR A 427 10.08 -8.43 -8.47
N ASP A 428 9.51 -7.69 -7.53
CA ASP A 428 10.17 -6.60 -6.80
C ASP A 428 11.00 -7.05 -5.61
N ARG A 429 10.87 -8.32 -5.20
CA ARG A 429 11.58 -8.93 -4.08
C ARG A 429 12.27 -10.22 -4.48
N SER A 430 13.30 -10.60 -3.73
CA SER A 430 14.07 -11.82 -3.97
C SER A 430 13.58 -13.00 -3.13
N LEU A 431 13.85 -14.22 -3.60
CA LEU A 431 13.75 -15.41 -2.78
C LEU A 431 14.90 -15.44 -1.74
N PRO A 432 14.66 -15.95 -0.52
CA PRO A 432 13.48 -16.65 -0.02
C PRO A 432 12.40 -15.74 0.58
N ASP A 433 12.65 -14.48 0.87
CA ASP A 433 11.85 -13.53 1.64
C ASP A 433 10.39 -13.46 1.17
N LYS A 434 10.17 -13.24 -0.13
CA LYS A 434 8.82 -13.19 -0.70
C LYS A 434 8.00 -14.46 -0.53
N ALA A 435 8.66 -15.62 -0.44
CA ALA A 435 7.97 -16.90 -0.22
C ALA A 435 7.65 -17.10 1.27
N ILE A 436 8.51 -16.60 2.16
CA ILE A 436 8.29 -16.59 3.61
C ILE A 436 7.14 -15.61 3.94
N ASP A 437 7.14 -14.41 3.36
CA ASP A 437 6.06 -13.43 3.52
C ASP A 437 4.70 -14.02 3.10
N ALA A 438 4.65 -14.72 1.97
CA ALA A 438 3.41 -15.35 1.50
C ALA A 438 2.94 -16.47 2.44
N LEU A 439 3.85 -17.23 3.03
CA LEU A 439 3.57 -18.25 4.03
C LEU A 439 2.98 -17.60 5.30
N ASP A 440 3.62 -16.56 5.81
CA ASP A 440 3.24 -15.85 7.04
C ASP A 440 1.87 -15.16 6.87
N GLU A 441 1.68 -14.44 5.77
CA GLU A 441 0.42 -13.76 5.47
C GLU A 441 -0.75 -14.76 5.31
N ALA A 442 -0.51 -15.92 4.69
CA ALA A 442 -1.52 -16.97 4.56
C ALA A 442 -1.93 -17.54 5.91
N GLY A 443 -0.96 -17.78 6.79
CA GLY A 443 -1.19 -18.21 8.17
C GLY A 443 -2.04 -17.21 8.94
N SER A 444 -1.63 -15.94 8.90
CA SER A 444 -2.33 -14.84 9.56
C SER A 444 -3.76 -14.65 9.01
N GLN A 445 -3.93 -14.67 7.69
CA GLN A 445 -5.25 -14.50 7.07
C GLN A 445 -6.21 -15.63 7.46
N LYS A 446 -5.73 -16.87 7.47
CA LYS A 446 -6.53 -18.04 7.85
C LYS A 446 -6.92 -17.98 9.33
N HIS A 447 -6.00 -17.60 10.20
CA HIS A 447 -6.24 -17.41 11.63
C HIS A 447 -7.31 -16.34 11.90
N LEU A 448 -7.26 -15.21 11.18
CA LEU A 448 -8.23 -14.11 11.32
C LEU A 448 -9.65 -14.48 10.84
N LEU A 449 -9.78 -15.32 9.82
CA LEU A 449 -11.08 -15.76 9.31
C LEU A 449 -11.84 -16.64 10.33
N GLU A 450 -11.15 -17.26 11.29
CA GLU A 450 -11.74 -18.09 12.36
C GLU A 450 -12.23 -17.33 13.58
N LEU A 451 -12.02 -16.03 13.67
CA LEU A 451 -12.51 -15.21 14.77
C LEU A 451 -14.05 -15.04 14.79
N ASN A 452 -14.79 -15.92 14.13
CA ASN A 452 -16.23 -16.02 14.30
C ASN A 452 -16.52 -16.54 15.70
N VAL A 453 -16.78 -15.61 16.62
CA VAL A 453 -17.23 -15.92 17.97
C VAL A 453 -18.47 -16.79 17.88
N PRO A 454 -18.53 -17.96 18.56
CA PRO A 454 -19.70 -18.82 18.54
C PRO A 454 -20.97 -18.05 18.91
N ALA A 455 -22.07 -18.34 18.23
CA ALA A 455 -23.35 -17.67 18.43
C ALA A 455 -23.82 -17.74 19.89
N ASP A 456 -23.46 -18.80 20.61
CA ASP A 456 -23.74 -18.99 22.03
C ASP A 456 -23.08 -17.93 22.91
N ILE A 457 -21.82 -17.58 22.63
CA ILE A 457 -21.07 -16.55 23.37
C ILE A 457 -21.69 -15.18 23.12
N VAL A 458 -22.00 -14.86 21.87
CA VAL A 458 -22.67 -13.59 21.50
C VAL A 458 -24.04 -13.49 22.17
N ALA A 459 -24.80 -14.59 22.23
CA ALA A 459 -26.12 -14.61 22.88
C ALA A 459 -26.01 -14.37 24.41
N ILE A 460 -24.98 -14.93 25.05
CA ILE A 460 -24.74 -14.71 26.49
C ILE A 460 -24.33 -13.25 26.73
N GLU A 461 -23.48 -12.69 25.91
CA GLU A 461 -23.06 -11.28 26.00
C GLU A 461 -24.26 -10.32 25.83
N GLN A 462 -25.11 -10.57 24.85
CA GLN A 462 -26.34 -9.78 24.67
C GLN A 462 -27.26 -9.83 25.90
N LYS A 463 -27.46 -11.02 26.46
CA LYS A 463 -28.26 -11.17 27.70
C LYS A 463 -27.65 -10.42 28.89
N ILE A 464 -26.32 -10.44 29.04
CA ILE A 464 -25.64 -9.68 30.11
C ILE A 464 -25.87 -8.17 29.92
N VAL A 465 -25.86 -7.69 28.68
CA VAL A 465 -26.14 -6.27 28.39
C VAL A 465 -27.59 -5.91 28.72
N GLU A 466 -28.55 -6.74 28.34
CA GLU A 466 -29.97 -6.54 28.67
C GLU A 466 -30.23 -6.53 30.19
N LEU A 467 -29.65 -7.48 30.92
CA LEU A 467 -29.76 -7.54 32.37
C LEU A 467 -29.13 -6.33 33.08
N LYS A 468 -28.00 -5.83 32.55
CA LYS A 468 -27.41 -4.59 33.07
C LYS A 468 -28.32 -3.38 32.85
N GLN A 469 -28.96 -3.27 31.68
CA GLN A 469 -29.94 -2.21 31.41
C GLN A 469 -31.17 -2.31 32.33
N GLN A 470 -31.72 -3.52 32.51
CA GLN A 470 -32.85 -3.77 33.42
C GLN A 470 -32.48 -3.47 34.89
N LYS A 471 -31.28 -3.82 35.31
CA LYS A 471 -30.76 -3.47 36.64
C LYS A 471 -30.69 -1.95 36.84
N ASP A 472 -30.19 -1.22 35.85
CA ASP A 472 -30.08 0.24 35.93
C ASP A 472 -31.45 0.94 35.91
N GLN A 473 -32.42 0.36 35.23
CA GLN A 473 -33.80 0.83 35.20
C GLN A 473 -34.50 0.57 36.56
N ALA A 474 -34.40 -0.65 37.11
CA ALA A 474 -34.91 -0.99 38.40
C ALA A 474 -34.32 -0.12 39.56
N ALA A 475 -33.01 0.21 39.44
CA ALA A 475 -32.35 1.12 40.40
C ALA A 475 -32.89 2.56 40.28
N LYS A 476 -33.27 3.03 39.10
CA LYS A 476 -33.94 4.34 38.90
C LYS A 476 -35.36 4.36 39.44
N GLU A 477 -36.07 3.23 39.40
CA GLU A 477 -37.41 3.04 39.95
C GLU A 477 -37.40 2.78 41.45
N GLN A 478 -36.21 2.77 42.10
CA GLN A 478 -35.98 2.49 43.51
C GLN A 478 -36.39 1.08 43.96
N ASP A 479 -36.56 0.14 43.03
CA ASP A 479 -36.82 -1.27 43.31
C ASP A 479 -35.49 -2.02 43.50
N TYR A 480 -34.91 -1.92 44.69
CA TYR A 480 -33.59 -2.49 44.97
C TYR A 480 -33.61 -4.03 45.00
N GLU A 481 -34.76 -4.64 45.26
CA GLU A 481 -34.89 -6.10 45.27
C GLU A 481 -34.81 -6.71 43.87
N ARG A 482 -35.43 -6.10 42.88
CA ARG A 482 -35.27 -6.48 41.48
C ARG A 482 -33.88 -6.15 40.96
N ALA A 483 -33.33 -5.02 41.31
CA ALA A 483 -31.96 -4.66 40.89
C ALA A 483 -30.90 -5.66 41.43
N ALA A 484 -31.11 -6.18 42.68
CA ALA A 484 -30.24 -7.21 43.26
C ALA A 484 -30.35 -8.54 42.48
N ARG A 485 -31.56 -8.97 42.12
CA ARG A 485 -31.78 -10.19 41.33
C ARG A 485 -31.13 -10.10 39.93
N TYR A 486 -31.29 -9.00 39.23
CA TYR A 486 -30.65 -8.81 37.92
C TYR A 486 -29.13 -8.75 37.99
N ARG A 487 -28.60 -8.20 39.09
CA ARG A 487 -27.16 -8.23 39.36
C ARG A 487 -26.65 -9.66 39.58
N ASP A 488 -27.32 -10.47 40.41
CA ASP A 488 -26.89 -11.84 40.70
C ASP A 488 -26.98 -12.72 39.45
N GLU A 489 -28.02 -12.52 38.63
CA GLU A 489 -28.19 -13.21 37.36
C GLU A 489 -27.09 -12.79 36.31
N SER A 490 -26.74 -11.51 36.28
CA SER A 490 -25.66 -11.03 35.42
C SER A 490 -24.29 -11.57 35.83
N VAL A 491 -24.03 -11.77 37.15
CA VAL A 491 -22.78 -12.38 37.66
C VAL A 491 -22.71 -13.87 37.30
N GLN A 492 -23.82 -14.58 37.40
CA GLN A 492 -23.87 -16.00 36.98
C GLN A 492 -23.60 -16.17 35.48
N LEU A 493 -24.21 -15.32 34.64
CA LEU A 493 -23.96 -15.34 33.19
C LEU A 493 -22.52 -14.92 32.85
N GLN A 494 -21.91 -14.02 33.63
CA GLN A 494 -20.51 -13.63 33.45
C GLN A 494 -19.54 -14.79 33.75
N THR A 495 -19.84 -15.60 34.78
CA THR A 495 -19.06 -16.82 35.08
C THR A 495 -19.23 -17.87 33.97
N GLN A 496 -20.44 -18.08 33.48
CA GLN A 496 -20.69 -18.96 32.33
C GLN A 496 -19.96 -18.50 31.07
N LEU A 497 -19.98 -17.20 30.79
CA LEU A 497 -19.25 -16.59 29.68
C LEU A 497 -17.74 -16.87 29.78
N ASN A 498 -17.17 -16.67 30.97
CA ASN A 498 -15.74 -16.92 31.19
C ASN A 498 -15.35 -18.39 31.05
N GLU A 499 -16.22 -19.31 31.51
CA GLU A 499 -15.99 -20.75 31.32
C GLU A 499 -16.12 -21.15 29.85
N ARG A 500 -17.12 -20.64 29.15
CA ARG A 500 -17.30 -20.95 27.72
C ARG A 500 -16.19 -20.35 26.86
N ASN A 501 -15.74 -19.16 27.17
CA ASN A 501 -14.57 -18.55 26.51
C ASN A 501 -13.29 -19.38 26.74
N ARG A 502 -13.07 -19.90 27.95
CA ARG A 502 -11.92 -20.80 28.20
C ARG A 502 -12.02 -22.09 27.41
N GLN A 503 -13.22 -22.70 27.34
CA GLN A 503 -13.44 -23.91 26.54
C GLN A 503 -13.20 -23.62 25.06
N TRP A 504 -13.76 -22.55 24.52
CA TRP A 504 -13.56 -22.14 23.13
C TRP A 504 -12.08 -21.91 22.79
N LEU A 505 -11.34 -21.20 23.64
CA LEU A 505 -9.89 -21.00 23.47
C LEU A 505 -9.11 -22.34 23.54
N SER A 506 -9.55 -23.30 24.35
CA SER A 506 -8.91 -24.63 24.40
C SER A 506 -9.25 -25.49 23.18
N GLU A 507 -10.49 -25.40 22.69
CA GLU A 507 -10.93 -26.05 21.45
C GLU A 507 -10.18 -25.49 20.22
N GLN A 508 -9.99 -24.17 20.14
CA GLN A 508 -9.20 -23.52 19.08
C GLN A 508 -7.74 -23.98 19.07
N LYS A 509 -7.10 -24.11 20.22
CA LYS A 509 -5.72 -24.61 20.28
C LYS A 509 -5.57 -26.04 19.78
N THR A 510 -6.62 -26.84 19.82
CA THR A 510 -6.60 -28.26 19.42
C THR A 510 -6.90 -28.43 17.93
N TYR A 511 -7.61 -27.52 17.31
CA TYR A 511 -8.02 -27.59 15.89
C TYR A 511 -7.10 -26.72 15.04
N ARG A 512 -6.18 -27.35 14.28
CA ARG A 512 -5.33 -26.66 13.30
C ARG A 512 -6.00 -26.66 11.93
N GLN A 513 -6.25 -25.50 11.36
CA GLN A 513 -6.75 -25.42 9.99
C GLN A 513 -5.65 -25.71 8.97
N THR A 514 -6.03 -26.39 7.88
CA THR A 514 -5.11 -26.65 6.79
C THR A 514 -5.12 -25.51 5.78
N ILE A 515 -3.93 -25.03 5.43
CA ILE A 515 -3.71 -24.07 4.36
C ILE A 515 -3.43 -24.84 3.08
N THR A 516 -4.21 -24.51 2.04
CA THR A 516 -4.16 -25.15 0.72
C THR A 516 -3.47 -24.25 -0.29
N GLU A 517 -3.22 -24.76 -1.49
CA GLU A 517 -2.71 -24.00 -2.64
C GLU A 517 -3.61 -22.80 -2.98
N ASP A 518 -4.92 -22.95 -2.87
CA ASP A 518 -5.89 -21.86 -3.15
C ASP A 518 -5.77 -20.71 -2.14
N ASP A 519 -5.50 -20.99 -0.87
CA ASP A 519 -5.28 -19.97 0.15
C ASP A 519 -4.02 -19.15 -0.19
N ILE A 520 -2.94 -19.82 -0.58
CA ILE A 520 -1.69 -19.15 -1.03
C ILE A 520 -1.94 -18.34 -2.31
N ALA A 521 -2.69 -18.87 -3.26
CA ALA A 521 -3.03 -18.15 -4.48
C ALA A 521 -3.83 -16.86 -4.19
N ASN A 522 -4.72 -16.89 -3.19
CA ASN A 522 -5.44 -15.70 -2.72
C ASN A 522 -4.50 -14.64 -2.16
N VAL A 523 -3.56 -15.05 -1.31
CA VAL A 523 -2.57 -14.16 -0.71
C VAL A 523 -1.68 -13.53 -1.78
N VAL A 524 -1.09 -14.34 -2.66
CA VAL A 524 -0.25 -13.83 -3.74
C VAL A 524 -1.04 -12.95 -4.70
N SER A 525 -2.34 -13.22 -4.91
CA SER A 525 -3.25 -12.36 -5.66
C SER A 525 -3.42 -10.98 -5.01
N ASN A 526 -3.54 -10.93 -3.69
CA ASN A 526 -3.67 -9.68 -2.95
C ASN A 526 -2.37 -8.86 -2.99
N ILE A 527 -1.22 -9.51 -2.81
CA ILE A 527 0.10 -8.87 -2.84
C ILE A 527 0.41 -8.34 -4.25
N SER A 528 0.28 -9.19 -5.27
CA SER A 528 0.66 -8.84 -6.66
C SER A 528 -0.41 -8.02 -7.38
N GLY A 529 -1.64 -8.02 -6.88
CA GLY A 529 -2.79 -7.42 -7.56
C GLY A 529 -3.31 -8.22 -8.77
N VAL A 530 -2.77 -9.40 -9.03
CA VAL A 530 -3.19 -10.28 -10.14
C VAL A 530 -4.24 -11.27 -9.63
N PRO A 531 -5.41 -11.40 -10.25
CA PRO A 531 -6.45 -12.34 -9.80
C PRO A 531 -6.04 -13.79 -10.12
N ILE A 532 -5.25 -14.40 -9.25
CA ILE A 532 -4.66 -15.74 -9.43
C ILE A 532 -5.72 -16.84 -9.32
N GLN A 533 -6.80 -16.65 -8.56
CA GLN A 533 -7.93 -17.58 -8.52
C GLN A 533 -8.54 -17.90 -9.88
N ARG A 534 -8.41 -17.00 -10.84
CA ARG A 534 -8.80 -17.25 -12.24
C ARG A 534 -7.76 -18.07 -13.03
N VAL A 535 -6.60 -18.35 -12.45
CA VAL A 535 -5.50 -19.06 -13.11
C VAL A 535 -5.57 -20.58 -12.86
N VAL A 536 -6.14 -21.00 -11.73
CA VAL A 536 -6.36 -22.42 -11.40
C VAL A 536 -7.46 -23.05 -12.27
N GLN A 537 -8.48 -22.30 -12.68
CA GLN A 537 -9.32 -22.74 -13.80
C GLN A 537 -8.46 -22.69 -15.07
N SER A 538 -8.18 -23.87 -15.63
CA SER A 538 -7.22 -24.08 -16.72
C SER A 538 -7.11 -22.84 -17.64
N GLU A 539 -5.92 -22.19 -17.67
CA GLU A 539 -5.63 -21.06 -18.58
C GLU A 539 -6.15 -21.36 -20.00
N ALA A 540 -6.14 -22.62 -20.38
CA ALA A 540 -6.67 -23.12 -21.65
C ALA A 540 -8.18 -22.86 -21.84
N THR A 541 -9.00 -22.99 -20.81
CA THR A 541 -10.45 -22.74 -20.92
C THR A 541 -10.73 -21.26 -21.08
N ARG A 542 -10.00 -20.43 -20.35
CA ARG A 542 -10.13 -18.96 -20.41
C ARG A 542 -9.62 -18.39 -21.73
N LEU A 543 -8.52 -18.91 -22.26
CA LEU A 543 -8.02 -18.54 -23.58
C LEU A 543 -8.99 -18.95 -24.70
N LYS A 544 -9.74 -20.05 -24.50
CA LYS A 544 -10.81 -20.46 -25.45
C LYS A 544 -12.02 -19.53 -25.40
N SER A 545 -12.45 -19.07 -24.21
CA SER A 545 -13.59 -18.16 -24.08
C SER A 545 -13.26 -16.73 -24.50
N MET A 546 -11.98 -16.33 -24.44
CA MET A 546 -11.51 -14.98 -24.75
C MET A 546 -11.93 -14.50 -26.12
N LYS A 547 -11.84 -15.37 -27.13
CA LYS A 547 -12.25 -15.03 -28.51
C LYS A 547 -13.72 -14.63 -28.58
N ALA A 548 -14.60 -15.48 -28.04
CA ALA A 548 -16.04 -15.25 -28.06
C ALA A 548 -16.47 -14.01 -27.27
N GLU A 549 -15.83 -13.76 -26.13
CA GLU A 549 -16.09 -12.57 -25.31
C GLU A 549 -15.65 -11.28 -25.97
N LEU A 550 -14.47 -11.26 -26.63
CA LEU A 550 -14.01 -10.10 -27.39
C LEU A 550 -14.89 -9.84 -28.62
N GLU A 551 -15.28 -10.89 -29.36
CA GLU A 551 -16.20 -10.78 -30.49
C GLU A 551 -17.59 -10.26 -30.11
N SER A 552 -18.06 -10.56 -28.89
CA SER A 552 -19.33 -10.04 -28.39
C SER A 552 -19.30 -8.53 -28.10
N ARG A 553 -18.14 -7.98 -27.78
CA ARG A 553 -17.96 -6.57 -27.39
C ARG A 553 -17.45 -5.69 -28.53
N VAL A 554 -16.61 -6.24 -29.39
CA VAL A 554 -15.95 -5.49 -30.49
C VAL A 554 -16.53 -5.96 -31.81
N VAL A 555 -17.24 -5.08 -32.50
CA VAL A 555 -17.98 -5.36 -33.75
C VAL A 555 -17.07 -5.26 -34.95
N ALA A 556 -17.23 -6.17 -35.94
CA ALA A 556 -16.63 -6.18 -37.27
C ALA A 556 -15.09 -6.27 -37.30
N GLN A 557 -14.47 -6.82 -36.25
CA GLN A 557 -13.01 -6.99 -36.17
C GLN A 557 -12.59 -8.45 -35.91
N ASP A 558 -13.36 -9.42 -36.36
CA ASP A 558 -13.19 -10.85 -36.07
C ASP A 558 -11.79 -11.36 -36.46
N THR A 559 -11.29 -10.96 -37.62
CA THR A 559 -9.95 -11.33 -38.09
C THR A 559 -8.83 -10.73 -37.22
N ALA A 560 -9.02 -9.51 -36.72
CA ALA A 560 -8.07 -8.85 -35.85
C ALA A 560 -8.04 -9.53 -34.48
N ILE A 561 -9.20 -9.85 -33.93
CA ILE A 561 -9.36 -10.57 -32.65
C ILE A 561 -8.75 -11.97 -32.76
N GLU A 562 -8.99 -12.71 -33.84
CA GLU A 562 -8.44 -14.05 -34.03
C GLU A 562 -6.91 -14.04 -34.07
N LYS A 563 -6.27 -13.14 -34.83
CA LYS A 563 -4.82 -13.00 -34.88
C LYS A 563 -4.26 -12.66 -33.49
N LEU A 564 -4.89 -11.71 -32.79
CA LEU A 564 -4.48 -11.29 -31.44
C LEU A 564 -4.54 -12.43 -30.43
N VAL A 565 -5.70 -13.10 -30.32
CA VAL A 565 -5.91 -14.20 -29.36
C VAL A 565 -4.98 -15.37 -29.67
N ARG A 566 -4.79 -15.71 -30.95
CA ARG A 566 -3.87 -16.79 -31.37
C ARG A 566 -2.43 -16.50 -30.98
N ALA A 567 -1.96 -15.26 -31.14
CA ALA A 567 -0.61 -14.87 -30.75
C ALA A 567 -0.41 -14.89 -29.21
N ILE A 568 -1.39 -14.39 -28.45
CA ILE A 568 -1.37 -14.43 -26.99
C ILE A 568 -1.39 -15.88 -26.49
N THR A 569 -2.25 -16.74 -27.05
CA THR A 569 -2.34 -18.15 -26.69
C THR A 569 -1.02 -18.88 -26.94
N ARG A 570 -0.40 -18.66 -28.10
CA ARG A 570 0.91 -19.24 -28.45
C ARG A 570 1.99 -18.90 -27.42
N ASN A 571 2.00 -17.67 -26.95
CA ASN A 571 2.98 -17.22 -25.96
C ASN A 571 2.70 -17.81 -24.56
N ARG A 572 1.44 -17.75 -24.12
CA ARG A 572 1.04 -18.28 -22.82
C ARG A 572 1.23 -19.80 -22.69
N MET A 573 1.18 -20.54 -23.80
CA MET A 573 1.48 -21.96 -23.83
C MET A 573 2.99 -22.29 -23.84
N GLY A 574 3.86 -21.31 -23.62
CA GLY A 574 5.30 -21.53 -23.51
C GLY A 574 6.01 -21.83 -24.83
N LEU A 575 5.36 -21.62 -25.98
CA LEU A 575 5.95 -21.87 -27.31
C LEU A 575 6.89 -20.74 -27.76
N LYS A 576 7.01 -19.66 -26.98
CA LYS A 576 7.93 -18.55 -27.20
C LYS A 576 8.91 -18.44 -26.05
N GLY A 577 10.12 -17.95 -26.28
CA GLY A 577 11.13 -17.75 -25.23
C GLY A 577 10.61 -16.86 -24.07
N HIS A 578 11.00 -17.20 -22.86
CA HIS A 578 10.54 -16.53 -21.64
C HIS A 578 11.08 -15.09 -21.44
N ASP A 579 12.04 -14.67 -22.25
CA ASP A 579 12.75 -13.39 -22.11
C ASP A 579 12.09 -12.22 -22.87
N ARG A 580 10.89 -12.39 -23.40
CA ARG A 580 10.18 -11.37 -24.17
C ARG A 580 8.81 -11.06 -23.57
N PRO A 581 8.23 -9.87 -23.87
CA PRO A 581 6.85 -9.55 -23.51
C PRO A 581 5.85 -10.62 -23.97
N VAL A 582 4.71 -10.76 -23.28
CA VAL A 582 3.61 -11.69 -23.66
C VAL A 582 3.18 -11.48 -25.10
N GLY A 583 3.17 -10.25 -25.58
CA GLY A 583 2.89 -9.94 -26.98
C GLY A 583 3.22 -8.50 -27.33
N THR A 584 3.71 -8.31 -28.55
CA THR A 584 4.02 -6.98 -29.09
C THR A 584 3.32 -6.82 -30.44
N PHE A 585 2.31 -5.94 -30.50
CA PHE A 585 1.43 -5.81 -31.63
C PHE A 585 1.39 -4.39 -32.18
N LEU A 586 1.31 -4.26 -33.48
CA LEU A 586 1.03 -3.00 -34.16
C LEU A 586 -0.38 -3.02 -34.78
N PHE A 587 -1.30 -2.21 -34.23
CA PHE A 587 -2.66 -2.05 -34.72
C PHE A 587 -2.73 -0.94 -35.78
N VAL A 588 -3.03 -1.29 -36.98
CA VAL A 588 -3.08 -0.36 -38.12
C VAL A 588 -4.49 -0.26 -38.65
N GLY A 589 -4.95 0.95 -38.93
CA GLY A 589 -6.28 1.15 -39.53
C GLY A 589 -6.80 2.57 -39.34
N PRO A 590 -7.97 2.90 -39.95
CA PRO A 590 -8.59 4.22 -39.81
C PRO A 590 -8.86 4.64 -38.36
N THR A 591 -9.13 5.93 -38.16
CA THR A 591 -9.58 6.42 -36.85
C THR A 591 -11.01 5.94 -36.56
N GLY A 592 -11.34 5.66 -35.29
CA GLY A 592 -12.70 5.31 -34.88
C GLY A 592 -13.17 3.89 -35.20
N VAL A 593 -12.29 2.96 -35.66
CA VAL A 593 -12.63 1.55 -35.96
C VAL A 593 -12.55 0.61 -34.75
N GLY A 594 -12.25 1.12 -33.55
CA GLY A 594 -12.25 0.33 -32.34
C GLY A 594 -10.86 -0.13 -31.84
N LYS A 595 -9.73 0.35 -32.42
CA LYS A 595 -8.36 -0.03 -31.98
C LYS A 595 -8.16 0.11 -30.45
N THR A 596 -8.34 1.31 -29.92
CA THR A 596 -8.20 1.60 -28.47
C THR A 596 -9.26 0.89 -27.62
N TYR A 597 -10.45 0.63 -28.17
CA TYR A 597 -11.52 -0.07 -27.48
C TYR A 597 -11.21 -1.56 -27.30
N LEU A 598 -10.69 -2.22 -28.34
CA LEU A 598 -10.23 -3.61 -28.24
C LEU A 598 -9.15 -3.76 -27.16
N VAL A 599 -8.22 -2.80 -27.07
CA VAL A 599 -7.17 -2.82 -26.03
C VAL A 599 -7.77 -2.73 -24.62
N LYS A 600 -8.79 -1.88 -24.43
CA LYS A 600 -9.49 -1.78 -23.14
C LYS A 600 -10.19 -3.08 -22.77
N CYS A 601 -10.91 -3.67 -23.71
CA CYS A 601 -11.59 -4.96 -23.49
C CYS A 601 -10.58 -6.08 -23.19
N LEU A 602 -9.43 -6.09 -23.88
CA LEU A 602 -8.35 -7.05 -23.64
C LEU A 602 -7.77 -6.90 -22.22
N ALA A 603 -7.49 -5.66 -21.78
CA ALA A 603 -6.95 -5.39 -20.45
C ALA A 603 -7.91 -5.85 -19.34
N GLU A 604 -9.20 -5.53 -19.47
CA GLU A 604 -10.24 -5.98 -18.53
C GLU A 604 -10.35 -7.51 -18.47
N GLN A 605 -10.24 -8.16 -19.62
CA GLN A 605 -10.37 -9.61 -19.71
C GLN A 605 -9.13 -10.36 -19.21
N MET A 606 -7.94 -9.87 -19.59
CA MET A 606 -6.68 -10.50 -19.21
C MET A 606 -6.36 -10.33 -17.73
N PHE A 607 -6.56 -9.14 -17.18
CA PHE A 607 -6.10 -8.76 -15.84
C PHE A 607 -7.23 -8.40 -14.87
N GLY A 608 -8.49 -8.36 -15.34
CA GLY A 608 -9.67 -8.18 -14.48
C GLY A 608 -9.86 -6.79 -13.88
N ARG A 609 -8.96 -5.84 -14.15
CA ARG A 609 -9.01 -4.45 -13.64
C ARG A 609 -8.88 -3.46 -14.79
N LYS A 610 -9.60 -2.33 -14.70
CA LYS A 610 -9.47 -1.24 -15.68
C LYS A 610 -8.12 -0.53 -15.59
N ASP A 611 -7.53 -0.51 -14.41
CA ASP A 611 -6.25 0.14 -14.11
C ASP A 611 -5.03 -0.63 -14.68
N SER A 612 -5.25 -1.86 -15.16
CA SER A 612 -4.20 -2.64 -15.85
C SER A 612 -3.88 -2.13 -17.27
N LEU A 613 -4.52 -1.03 -17.72
CA LEU A 613 -4.22 -0.39 -18.98
C LEU A 613 -3.34 0.85 -18.78
N ILE A 614 -2.08 0.76 -19.16
CA ILE A 614 -1.15 1.88 -19.20
C ILE A 614 -1.24 2.52 -20.59
N ARG A 615 -1.87 3.68 -20.69
CA ARG A 615 -1.96 4.44 -21.94
C ARG A 615 -0.94 5.57 -21.96
N ILE A 616 -0.20 5.67 -23.06
CA ILE A 616 0.75 6.74 -23.36
C ILE A 616 0.46 7.24 -24.78
N ASP A 617 0.27 8.55 -24.90
CA ASP A 617 0.08 9.22 -26.18
C ASP A 617 1.45 9.61 -26.75
N MET A 618 1.82 9.02 -27.88
CA MET A 618 3.12 9.25 -28.51
C MET A 618 3.24 10.63 -29.17
N SER A 619 2.16 11.36 -29.31
CA SER A 619 2.22 12.76 -29.78
C SER A 619 2.97 13.69 -28.81
N GLU A 620 3.04 13.33 -27.51
CA GLU A 620 3.82 14.06 -26.50
C GLU A 620 5.33 13.76 -26.58
N TYR A 621 5.73 12.76 -27.36
CA TYR A 621 7.11 12.23 -27.46
C TYR A 621 7.72 12.43 -28.86
N GLY A 622 7.33 13.49 -29.56
CA GLY A 622 7.84 13.85 -30.88
C GLY A 622 9.21 14.51 -30.87
N GLU A 623 9.68 15.02 -29.72
CA GLU A 623 10.95 15.72 -29.59
C GLU A 623 12.07 14.78 -29.09
N LYS A 624 13.33 15.06 -29.48
CA LYS A 624 14.51 14.25 -29.14
C LYS A 624 14.70 14.05 -27.62
N TYR A 625 14.39 15.05 -26.82
CA TYR A 625 14.57 14.97 -25.35
C TYR A 625 13.40 14.31 -24.61
N SER A 626 12.32 14.01 -25.31
CA SER A 626 11.13 13.43 -24.67
C SER A 626 11.30 11.96 -24.26
N THR A 627 12.29 11.26 -24.81
CA THR A 627 12.63 9.88 -24.39
C THR A 627 13.05 9.79 -22.93
N SER A 628 13.71 10.82 -22.39
CA SER A 628 14.08 10.87 -20.98
C SER A 628 12.86 10.94 -20.05
N ARG A 629 11.72 11.46 -20.50
CA ARG A 629 10.46 11.44 -19.74
C ARG A 629 9.85 10.04 -19.70
N LEU A 630 10.12 9.22 -20.71
CA LEU A 630 9.60 7.84 -20.78
C LEU A 630 10.38 6.89 -19.85
N VAL A 631 11.71 7.00 -19.86
CA VAL A 631 12.65 6.07 -19.19
C VAL A 631 13.22 6.65 -17.89
N GLY A 632 13.20 7.96 -17.73
CA GLY A 632 13.86 8.70 -16.65
C GLY A 632 15.07 9.47 -17.15
N ALA A 633 15.34 10.62 -16.55
CA ALA A 633 16.51 11.45 -16.86
C ALA A 633 17.78 10.83 -16.24
N PRO A 634 18.92 10.90 -16.92
CA PRO A 634 20.19 10.46 -16.33
C PRO A 634 20.62 11.38 -15.16
N PRO A 635 21.49 10.92 -14.26
CA PRO A 635 21.97 11.69 -13.13
C PRO A 635 22.53 13.07 -13.54
N GLY A 636 22.09 14.11 -12.85
CA GLY A 636 22.51 15.49 -13.11
C GLY A 636 21.63 16.30 -14.04
N TYR A 637 20.56 15.74 -14.59
CA TYR A 637 19.55 16.47 -15.37
C TYR A 637 18.29 16.76 -14.53
N VAL A 638 17.58 17.85 -14.90
CA VAL A 638 16.31 18.22 -14.26
C VAL A 638 15.28 17.11 -14.47
N GLY A 639 14.59 16.67 -13.40
CA GLY A 639 13.63 15.57 -13.43
C GLY A 639 14.22 14.18 -13.14
N TYR A 640 15.47 14.08 -12.68
CA TYR A 640 16.10 12.81 -12.29
C TYR A 640 15.36 12.09 -11.17
N GLU A 641 14.80 12.82 -10.19
CA GLU A 641 14.08 12.25 -9.05
C GLU A 641 12.67 11.74 -9.38
N GLU A 642 12.08 12.19 -10.50
CA GLU A 642 10.70 11.86 -10.87
C GLU A 642 10.56 10.46 -11.50
N GLY A 643 11.66 9.81 -11.90
CA GLY A 643 11.62 8.53 -12.61
C GLY A 643 11.00 8.63 -14.01
N GLY A 644 10.99 7.53 -14.77
CA GLY A 644 10.38 7.48 -16.10
C GLY A 644 8.88 7.16 -16.06
N GLN A 645 8.08 7.86 -16.83
CA GLN A 645 6.62 7.68 -16.84
C GLN A 645 6.18 6.26 -17.23
N LEU A 646 6.88 5.61 -18.15
CA LEU A 646 6.61 4.23 -18.54
C LEU A 646 7.15 3.26 -17.51
N THR A 647 8.42 3.41 -17.13
CA THR A 647 9.13 2.50 -16.22
C THR A 647 8.49 2.48 -14.85
N GLU A 648 8.09 3.63 -14.29
CA GLU A 648 7.39 3.73 -13.01
C GLU A 648 6.01 3.06 -13.04
N LYS A 649 5.21 3.30 -14.10
CA LYS A 649 3.89 2.69 -14.22
C LYS A 649 3.98 1.17 -14.35
N VAL A 650 4.94 0.66 -15.12
CA VAL A 650 5.14 -0.79 -15.28
C VAL A 650 5.69 -1.42 -14.00
N ARG A 651 6.58 -0.75 -13.27
CA ARG A 651 7.07 -1.22 -11.98
C ARG A 651 5.94 -1.38 -10.96
N ARG A 652 4.96 -0.44 -10.95
CA ARG A 652 3.78 -0.52 -10.08
C ARG A 652 2.75 -1.55 -10.57
N HIS A 653 2.66 -1.75 -11.88
CA HIS A 653 1.71 -2.67 -12.51
C HIS A 653 2.42 -3.58 -13.52
N PRO A 654 3.20 -4.59 -13.06
CA PRO A 654 3.96 -5.46 -13.94
C PRO A 654 3.08 -6.34 -14.84
N TYR A 655 1.83 -6.56 -14.45
CA TYR A 655 0.81 -7.27 -15.25
C TYR A 655 -0.14 -6.26 -15.87
N SER A 656 0.23 -5.73 -17.03
CA SER A 656 -0.54 -4.66 -17.68
C SER A 656 -0.52 -4.76 -19.20
N VAL A 657 -1.50 -4.10 -19.83
CA VAL A 657 -1.48 -3.83 -21.27
C VAL A 657 -0.96 -2.41 -21.47
N ILE A 658 0.13 -2.28 -22.20
CA ILE A 658 0.73 -0.99 -22.53
C ILE A 658 0.21 -0.58 -23.91
N LEU A 659 -0.49 0.53 -23.96
CA LEU A 659 -1.00 1.13 -25.19
C LEU A 659 -0.17 2.36 -25.53
N LEU A 660 0.61 2.28 -26.60
CA LEU A 660 1.33 3.40 -27.20
C LEU A 660 0.48 3.92 -28.37
N ASP A 661 -0.26 5.00 -28.12
CA ASP A 661 -1.22 5.54 -29.11
C ASP A 661 -0.50 6.47 -30.09
N GLU A 662 -0.83 6.39 -31.38
CA GLU A 662 -0.26 7.20 -32.47
C GLU A 662 1.28 7.11 -32.58
N ILE A 663 1.81 5.88 -32.60
CA ILE A 663 3.26 5.59 -32.57
C ILE A 663 4.04 6.28 -33.67
N GLU A 664 3.41 6.59 -34.82
CA GLU A 664 4.01 7.30 -35.96
C GLU A 664 4.43 8.74 -35.63
N LYS A 665 3.97 9.31 -34.50
CA LYS A 665 4.34 10.67 -34.07
C LYS A 665 5.57 10.70 -33.17
N ALA A 666 5.99 9.54 -32.66
CA ALA A 666 7.12 9.44 -31.76
C ALA A 666 8.46 9.72 -32.47
N HIS A 667 9.42 10.26 -31.72
CA HIS A 667 10.80 10.43 -32.22
C HIS A 667 11.49 9.06 -32.42
N SER A 668 12.46 8.99 -33.33
CA SER A 668 13.20 7.75 -33.64
C SER A 668 13.86 7.08 -32.43
N ASP A 669 14.31 7.86 -31.45
CA ASP A 669 14.97 7.35 -30.25
C ASP A 669 14.03 6.55 -29.35
N VAL A 670 12.71 6.81 -29.39
CA VAL A 670 11.69 6.00 -28.71
C VAL A 670 11.68 4.57 -29.25
N PHE A 671 11.79 4.41 -30.58
CA PHE A 671 11.83 3.08 -31.20
C PHE A 671 13.06 2.30 -30.76
N ASN A 672 14.24 2.95 -30.65
CA ASN A 672 15.47 2.30 -30.19
C ASN A 672 15.34 1.81 -28.75
N THR A 673 14.69 2.58 -27.90
CA THR A 673 14.42 2.18 -26.51
C THR A 673 13.44 1.02 -26.45
N LEU A 674 12.39 1.00 -27.27
CA LEU A 674 11.44 -0.10 -27.33
C LEU A 674 12.03 -1.39 -27.89
N LEU A 675 13.05 -1.33 -28.75
CA LEU A 675 13.76 -2.53 -29.24
C LEU A 675 14.32 -3.35 -28.08
N GLN A 676 14.93 -2.71 -27.08
CA GLN A 676 15.44 -3.41 -25.90
C GLN A 676 14.33 -4.17 -25.17
N VAL A 677 13.17 -3.54 -24.98
CA VAL A 677 12.01 -4.19 -24.34
C VAL A 677 11.51 -5.38 -25.15
N MET A 678 11.44 -5.24 -26.48
CA MET A 678 10.94 -6.30 -27.37
C MET A 678 11.87 -7.51 -27.44
N ASP A 679 13.17 -7.32 -27.23
CA ASP A 679 14.16 -8.40 -27.30
C ASP A 679 14.42 -9.07 -25.98
N GLU A 680 14.64 -8.29 -24.92
CA GLU A 680 15.08 -8.76 -23.62
C GLU A 680 13.96 -8.74 -22.56
N GLY A 681 12.79 -8.19 -22.90
CA GLY A 681 11.68 -8.06 -21.96
C GLY A 681 12.02 -7.19 -20.73
N ARG A 682 13.08 -6.37 -20.83
CA ARG A 682 13.58 -5.53 -19.74
C ARG A 682 13.95 -4.15 -20.24
N MET A 683 13.88 -3.16 -19.37
CA MET A 683 14.34 -1.80 -19.63
C MET A 683 15.04 -1.26 -18.42
N THR A 684 16.22 -0.66 -18.59
CA THR A 684 16.92 0.03 -17.50
C THR A 684 16.47 1.48 -17.47
N ASP A 685 16.01 1.96 -16.32
CA ASP A 685 15.60 3.34 -16.13
C ASP A 685 16.82 4.29 -15.99
N GLY A 686 16.57 5.60 -15.92
CA GLY A 686 17.59 6.63 -15.72
C GLY A 686 18.37 6.48 -14.41
N ASN A 687 17.81 5.79 -13.43
CA ASN A 687 18.42 5.51 -12.12
C ASN A 687 19.28 4.23 -12.12
N GLY A 688 19.34 3.50 -13.23
CA GLY A 688 20.02 2.22 -13.36
C GLY A 688 19.23 1.02 -12.81
N VAL A 689 17.94 1.21 -12.50
CA VAL A 689 17.04 0.13 -12.05
C VAL A 689 16.48 -0.58 -13.28
N THR A 690 16.54 -1.90 -13.29
CA THR A 690 15.99 -2.72 -14.37
C THR A 690 14.52 -3.02 -14.10
N VAL A 691 13.64 -2.62 -15.02
CA VAL A 691 12.20 -2.85 -14.97
C VAL A 691 11.82 -4.01 -15.88
N ASP A 692 10.99 -4.92 -15.40
CA ASP A 692 10.59 -6.16 -16.09
C ASP A 692 9.30 -5.93 -16.89
N PHE A 693 9.34 -6.19 -18.18
CA PHE A 693 8.23 -6.11 -19.14
C PHE A 693 7.74 -7.48 -19.64
N ARG A 694 8.32 -8.58 -19.16
CA ARG A 694 8.00 -9.93 -19.66
C ARG A 694 6.54 -10.32 -19.45
N ASN A 695 5.89 -9.74 -18.45
CA ASN A 695 4.48 -10.00 -18.14
C ASN A 695 3.52 -8.98 -18.77
N THR A 696 4.02 -8.06 -19.61
CA THR A 696 3.21 -7.04 -20.26
C THR A 696 2.80 -7.43 -21.67
N ILE A 697 1.70 -6.86 -22.15
CA ILE A 697 1.30 -6.89 -23.57
C ILE A 697 1.47 -5.47 -24.11
N ILE A 698 2.32 -5.31 -25.13
CA ILE A 698 2.60 -4.02 -25.75
C ILE A 698 1.80 -3.89 -27.03
N ILE A 699 0.93 -2.90 -27.09
CA ILE A 699 0.10 -2.60 -28.25
C ILE A 699 0.38 -1.18 -28.71
N MET A 700 0.77 -1.05 -29.95
CA MET A 700 1.01 0.23 -30.62
C MET A 700 -0.10 0.50 -31.60
N THR A 701 -0.64 1.72 -31.67
CA THR A 701 -1.64 2.07 -32.69
C THR A 701 -1.04 3.00 -33.74
N SER A 702 -1.41 2.81 -34.98
CA SER A 702 -1.01 3.68 -36.09
C SER A 702 -2.15 3.92 -37.06
N ASN A 703 -2.13 5.10 -37.63
CA ASN A 703 -3.02 5.49 -38.75
C ASN A 703 -2.32 5.49 -40.12
N THR A 704 -1.07 5.02 -40.14
CA THR A 704 -0.23 5.01 -41.38
C THR A 704 -0.83 4.14 -42.47
N GLY A 705 -0.77 4.60 -43.67
CA GLY A 705 -1.28 3.88 -44.87
C GLY A 705 -2.79 4.07 -45.16
N THR A 706 -3.57 4.60 -44.22
CA THR A 706 -5.02 4.77 -44.39
C THR A 706 -5.39 5.82 -45.44
N ARG A 707 -4.60 6.88 -45.60
CA ARG A 707 -4.77 7.87 -46.68
C ARG A 707 -4.53 7.23 -48.06
N GLN A 708 -3.49 6.42 -48.18
CA GLN A 708 -3.12 5.75 -49.43
C GLN A 708 -4.19 4.74 -49.87
N ILE A 709 -4.77 3.98 -48.93
CA ILE A 709 -5.89 3.07 -49.27
C ILE A 709 -7.09 3.86 -49.77
N ARG A 710 -7.41 5.03 -49.23
CA ARG A 710 -8.53 5.89 -49.70
C ARG A 710 -8.29 6.53 -51.04
N GLU A 711 -7.08 6.97 -51.35
CA GLU A 711 -6.72 7.57 -52.62
C GLU A 711 -6.78 6.54 -53.74
N PHE A 712 -6.35 5.31 -53.51
CA PHE A 712 -6.44 4.22 -54.49
C PHE A 712 -7.86 3.67 -54.66
N GLY A 713 -8.71 3.68 -53.61
CA GLY A 713 -10.14 3.32 -53.69
C GLY A 713 -10.99 4.29 -54.53
N LYS A 714 -10.49 5.50 -54.84
CA LYS A 714 -11.10 6.51 -55.71
C LYS A 714 -10.47 6.57 -57.11
N GLY A 715 -9.54 5.66 -57.41
CA GLY A 715 -8.81 5.63 -58.70
C GLY A 715 -9.73 5.48 -59.88
N ILE A 716 -9.74 6.52 -60.72
CA ILE A 716 -10.44 6.62 -61.98
C ILE A 716 -9.83 5.61 -62.95
N GLY A 717 -10.65 4.66 -63.39
CA GLY A 717 -10.43 3.95 -64.64
C GLY A 717 -9.82 2.55 -64.53
N PHE A 718 -10.60 1.63 -65.13
CA PHE A 718 -10.35 0.26 -65.61
C PHE A 718 -10.71 -0.91 -64.76
N HIS A 719 -11.73 -1.64 -65.20
CA HIS A 719 -12.20 -2.98 -64.83
C HIS A 719 -13.01 -3.16 -63.57
N ALA A 720 -14.29 -2.85 -63.64
CA ALA A 720 -15.33 -3.27 -62.73
C ALA A 720 -15.82 -4.69 -63.08
N GLY A 721 -15.07 -5.71 -62.77
CA GLY A 721 -15.53 -7.08 -63.09
C GLY A 721 -14.98 -8.22 -62.22
N GLU A 722 -13.79 -8.11 -61.67
CA GLU A 722 -13.13 -9.26 -61.00
C GLU A 722 -12.34 -8.94 -59.70
N VAL A 723 -12.64 -7.83 -59.01
CA VAL A 723 -11.73 -7.30 -57.95
C VAL A 723 -12.21 -7.59 -56.54
N CYS A 724 -13.34 -8.25 -56.31
CA CYS A 724 -13.87 -8.41 -54.96
C CYS A 724 -13.11 -9.40 -54.04
N SER A 725 -12.35 -10.36 -54.58
CA SER A 725 -11.60 -11.35 -53.73
C SER A 725 -10.17 -10.94 -53.40
N ASN A 726 -9.57 -10.00 -54.16
CA ASN A 726 -8.16 -9.59 -53.97
C ASN A 726 -7.96 -8.22 -53.27
N SER A 727 -9.03 -7.52 -52.93
CA SER A 727 -8.95 -6.16 -52.40
C SER A 727 -8.27 -6.12 -51.00
N HIS A 728 -8.48 -7.13 -50.15
CA HIS A 728 -7.87 -7.22 -48.81
C HIS A 728 -6.35 -7.45 -48.90
N GLN A 729 -5.91 -8.37 -49.75
CA GLN A 729 -4.46 -8.66 -49.88
C GLN A 729 -3.72 -7.46 -50.47
N TYR A 730 -4.36 -6.72 -51.37
CA TYR A 730 -3.79 -5.51 -51.94
C TYR A 730 -3.70 -4.36 -50.94
N ALA A 731 -4.74 -4.14 -50.16
CA ALA A 731 -4.73 -3.17 -49.05
C ALA A 731 -3.63 -3.49 -48.02
N GLU A 732 -3.47 -4.77 -47.69
CA GLU A 732 -2.42 -5.26 -46.78
C GLU A 732 -1.01 -4.99 -47.33
N ALA A 733 -0.80 -5.20 -48.65
CA ALA A 733 0.46 -4.91 -49.30
C ALA A 733 0.82 -3.41 -49.31
N ILE A 734 -0.18 -2.53 -49.53
CA ILE A 734 0.00 -1.08 -49.49
C ILE A 734 0.37 -0.62 -48.08
N VAL A 735 -0.34 -1.08 -47.08
CA VAL A 735 -0.05 -0.76 -45.67
C VAL A 735 1.34 -1.24 -45.27
N LYS A 736 1.71 -2.47 -45.64
CA LYS A 736 3.03 -3.03 -45.38
C LYS A 736 4.14 -2.19 -45.99
N LYS A 737 3.93 -1.73 -47.22
CA LYS A 737 4.88 -0.85 -47.92
C LYS A 737 4.95 0.56 -47.27
N ALA A 738 3.83 1.08 -46.78
CA ALA A 738 3.79 2.36 -46.08
C ALA A 738 4.53 2.26 -44.73
N LEU A 739 4.31 1.16 -43.98
CA LEU A 739 5.01 0.89 -42.71
C LEU A 739 6.52 0.73 -42.89
N GLN A 740 6.97 0.01 -43.95
CA GLN A 740 8.39 -0.14 -44.28
C GLN A 740 9.09 1.17 -44.68
N ARG A 741 8.34 2.20 -45.09
CA ARG A 741 8.90 3.54 -45.37
C ARG A 741 9.04 4.37 -44.06
N GLN A 742 8.24 4.10 -43.05
CA GLN A 742 8.15 4.91 -41.85
C GLN A 742 8.94 4.31 -40.69
N PHE A 743 8.97 2.99 -40.57
CA PHE A 743 9.63 2.27 -39.49
C PHE A 743 10.83 1.49 -40.01
N ALA A 744 11.88 1.43 -39.22
CA ALA A 744 13.05 0.62 -39.55
C ALA A 744 12.68 -0.86 -39.68
N PRO A 745 13.26 -1.61 -40.62
CA PRO A 745 12.99 -3.04 -40.79
C PRO A 745 13.26 -3.84 -39.53
N GLU A 746 14.24 -3.44 -38.76
CA GLU A 746 14.59 -4.03 -37.49
C GLU A 746 13.44 -3.96 -36.47
N PHE A 747 12.79 -2.81 -36.36
CA PHE A 747 11.64 -2.62 -35.50
C PHE A 747 10.44 -3.50 -35.92
N LEU A 748 10.13 -3.52 -37.23
CA LEU A 748 9.01 -4.31 -37.77
C LEU A 748 9.21 -5.82 -37.57
N ASN A 749 10.45 -6.31 -37.63
CA ASN A 749 10.79 -7.72 -37.46
C ASN A 749 10.70 -8.21 -36.00
N ARG A 750 10.65 -7.28 -35.04
CA ARG A 750 10.52 -7.61 -33.60
C ARG A 750 9.06 -7.68 -33.14
N LEU A 751 8.13 -7.20 -33.96
CA LEU A 751 6.70 -7.32 -33.70
C LEU A 751 6.25 -8.77 -33.82
N ASP A 752 5.35 -9.21 -32.95
CA ASP A 752 4.74 -10.53 -33.06
C ASP A 752 3.75 -10.62 -34.23
N ASP A 753 2.96 -9.53 -34.41
CA ASP A 753 2.07 -9.43 -35.56
C ASP A 753 1.68 -7.95 -35.86
N ILE A 754 1.32 -7.70 -37.11
CA ILE A 754 0.73 -6.43 -37.57
C ILE A 754 -0.75 -6.68 -37.83
N ILE A 755 -1.60 -6.15 -36.97
CA ILE A 755 -3.04 -6.39 -36.99
C ILE A 755 -3.75 -5.25 -37.69
N MET A 756 -4.37 -5.57 -38.84
CA MET A 756 -5.11 -4.60 -39.63
C MET A 756 -6.57 -4.56 -39.20
N PHE A 757 -7.06 -3.36 -38.89
CA PHE A 757 -8.47 -3.08 -38.63
C PHE A 757 -9.21 -2.69 -39.89
N GLN A 758 -10.36 -3.28 -40.06
CA GLN A 758 -11.22 -3.01 -41.22
C GLN A 758 -12.04 -1.73 -41.02
N PRO A 759 -12.34 -0.96 -42.08
CA PRO A 759 -13.28 0.14 -41.97
C PRO A 759 -14.67 -0.39 -41.62
N LEU A 760 -15.41 0.37 -40.83
CA LEU A 760 -16.76 0.01 -40.39
C LEU A 760 -17.79 0.28 -41.52
N GLU A 761 -18.77 -0.60 -41.66
CA GLU A 761 -19.92 -0.43 -42.53
C GLU A 761 -21.14 0.12 -41.78
N LYS A 762 -22.18 0.57 -42.51
CA LYS A 762 -23.41 1.10 -41.88
C LYS A 762 -24.13 0.06 -41.02
N THR A 763 -24.08 -1.21 -41.40
CA THR A 763 -24.63 -2.34 -40.61
C THR A 763 -23.89 -2.55 -39.29
N ASP A 764 -22.60 -2.30 -39.25
CA ASP A 764 -21.78 -2.41 -38.03
C ASP A 764 -22.04 -1.23 -37.11
N ALA A 765 -22.25 -0.03 -37.69
CA ALA A 765 -22.61 1.14 -36.87
C ALA A 765 -23.94 0.95 -36.12
N GLN A 766 -24.93 0.23 -36.70
CA GLN A 766 -26.16 -0.11 -35.99
C GLN A 766 -25.91 -1.02 -34.76
N LYS A 767 -25.02 -2.02 -34.90
CA LYS A 767 -24.65 -2.92 -33.78
C LYS A 767 -23.92 -2.16 -32.67
N ILE A 768 -22.99 -1.25 -33.07
CA ILE A 768 -22.24 -0.41 -32.15
C ILE A 768 -23.19 0.55 -31.40
N ALA A 769 -24.14 1.16 -32.10
CA ALA A 769 -25.14 2.03 -31.50
C ALA A 769 -25.97 1.29 -30.43
N LYS A 770 -26.38 0.04 -30.70
CA LYS A 770 -27.07 -0.80 -29.71
C LYS A 770 -26.23 -1.04 -28.47
N ILE A 771 -24.97 -1.40 -28.62
CA ILE A 771 -24.05 -1.64 -27.49
C ILE A 771 -23.87 -0.37 -26.65
N GLU A 772 -23.68 0.80 -27.26
CA GLU A 772 -23.56 2.08 -26.53
C GLU A 772 -24.87 2.47 -25.82
N LEU A 773 -26.01 2.22 -26.43
CA LEU A 773 -27.32 2.44 -25.83
C LEU A 773 -27.60 1.47 -24.66
N ASP A 774 -27.21 0.21 -24.76
CA ASP A 774 -27.28 -0.76 -23.66
C ASP A 774 -26.41 -0.34 -22.47
N LEU A 775 -25.23 0.24 -22.75
CA LEU A 775 -24.37 0.80 -21.72
C LEU A 775 -25.00 2.05 -21.07
N LEU A 776 -25.68 2.88 -21.86
CA LEU A 776 -26.46 4.02 -21.36
C LEU A 776 -27.61 3.54 -20.47
N CYS A 777 -28.39 2.55 -20.90
CA CYS A 777 -29.48 1.95 -20.12
C CYS A 777 -28.98 1.47 -18.75
N LYS A 778 -27.83 0.80 -18.69
CA LYS A 778 -27.21 0.35 -17.43
C LYS A 778 -26.78 1.50 -16.53
N ARG A 779 -26.37 2.66 -17.10
CA ARG A 779 -25.99 3.86 -16.31
C ARG A 779 -27.21 4.56 -15.71
N ILE A 780 -28.34 4.58 -16.43
CA ILE A 780 -29.57 5.27 -15.98
C ILE A 780 -30.51 4.38 -15.15
N ALA A 781 -30.34 3.05 -15.17
CA ALA A 781 -31.15 2.12 -14.40
C ALA A 781 -31.21 2.44 -12.88
N PRO A 782 -30.11 2.87 -12.20
CA PRO A 782 -30.18 3.29 -10.81
C PRO A 782 -31.07 4.52 -10.56
N MET A 783 -31.38 5.29 -11.60
CA MET A 783 -32.26 6.48 -11.55
C MET A 783 -33.74 6.12 -11.81
N ASN A 784 -34.09 4.81 -11.83
CA ASN A 784 -35.43 4.31 -12.16
C ASN A 784 -35.94 4.73 -13.55
N LEU A 785 -35.03 4.88 -14.52
CA LEU A 785 -35.33 5.23 -15.90
C LEU A 785 -35.09 4.04 -16.81
N HIS A 786 -36.08 3.72 -17.66
CA HIS A 786 -35.96 2.74 -18.73
C HIS A 786 -36.00 3.45 -20.08
N LEU A 787 -35.01 3.16 -20.92
CA LEU A 787 -34.89 3.72 -22.26
C LEU A 787 -35.36 2.68 -23.27
N ASP A 788 -36.29 3.08 -24.14
CA ASP A 788 -36.76 2.30 -25.29
C ASP A 788 -36.60 3.12 -26.57
N LEU A 789 -35.85 2.60 -27.54
CA LEU A 789 -35.67 3.24 -28.85
C LEU A 789 -36.35 2.40 -29.94
N SER A 790 -37.16 3.05 -30.75
CA SER A 790 -37.69 2.41 -31.95
C SER A 790 -36.60 2.17 -33.00
N THR A 791 -36.77 1.18 -33.85
CA THR A 791 -35.83 0.88 -34.95
C THR A 791 -35.59 2.08 -35.86
N ALA A 792 -36.63 2.88 -36.13
CA ALA A 792 -36.54 4.10 -36.89
C ALA A 792 -35.70 5.19 -36.20
N ALA A 793 -35.84 5.34 -34.90
CA ALA A 793 -35.02 6.26 -34.12
C ALA A 793 -33.53 5.85 -34.11
N LEU A 794 -33.25 4.54 -33.98
CA LEU A 794 -31.91 3.99 -34.08
C LEU A 794 -31.29 4.29 -35.45
N ASP A 795 -32.02 4.04 -36.56
CA ASP A 795 -31.55 4.28 -37.90
C ASP A 795 -31.26 5.77 -38.16
N TYR A 796 -32.07 6.66 -37.61
CA TYR A 796 -31.84 8.10 -37.66
C TYR A 796 -30.55 8.52 -36.94
N VAL A 797 -30.34 8.03 -35.71
CA VAL A 797 -29.11 8.32 -34.94
C VAL A 797 -27.88 7.79 -35.68
N VAL A 798 -27.97 6.59 -36.28
CA VAL A 798 -26.88 6.01 -37.07
C VAL A 798 -26.64 6.82 -38.32
N GLU A 799 -27.68 7.28 -39.02
CA GLU A 799 -27.55 8.08 -40.25
C GLU A 799 -26.90 9.44 -39.99
N LYS A 800 -27.27 10.10 -38.90
CA LYS A 800 -26.67 11.38 -38.50
C LYS A 800 -25.27 11.21 -37.94
N GLY A 801 -25.00 10.08 -37.28
CA GLY A 801 -23.78 9.83 -36.52
C GLY A 801 -22.69 9.07 -37.28
N PHE A 802 -23.02 8.30 -38.31
CA PHE A 802 -22.04 7.52 -39.03
C PHE A 802 -21.35 8.32 -40.15
N ASP A 803 -20.05 8.54 -39.97
CA ASP A 803 -19.17 9.09 -41.00
C ASP A 803 -18.09 8.06 -41.33
N ALA A 804 -17.97 7.67 -42.57
CA ALA A 804 -16.94 6.74 -43.01
C ALA A 804 -15.49 7.23 -42.78
N GLN A 805 -15.29 8.52 -42.48
CA GLN A 805 -13.98 9.08 -42.17
C GLN A 805 -13.62 8.95 -40.66
N TYR A 806 -14.59 9.15 -39.79
CA TYR A 806 -14.40 9.22 -38.33
C TYR A 806 -14.89 7.96 -37.59
N GLY A 807 -15.57 7.04 -38.33
CA GLY A 807 -16.02 5.74 -37.78
C GLY A 807 -17.00 5.90 -36.62
N ALA A 808 -16.83 5.08 -35.58
CA ALA A 808 -17.70 5.06 -34.40
C ALA A 808 -17.54 6.28 -33.48
N ARG A 809 -16.52 7.12 -33.63
CA ARG A 809 -16.33 8.32 -32.79
C ARG A 809 -17.43 9.37 -33.03
N SER A 810 -17.83 9.59 -34.27
CA SER A 810 -18.94 10.47 -34.64
C SER A 810 -20.28 9.91 -34.17
N LEU A 811 -20.46 8.58 -34.18
CA LEU A 811 -21.67 7.90 -33.70
C LEU A 811 -21.89 8.13 -32.19
N LYS A 812 -20.85 8.01 -31.40
CA LYS A 812 -20.92 8.27 -29.96
C LYS A 812 -21.34 9.72 -29.66
N ARG A 813 -20.81 10.67 -30.42
CA ARG A 813 -21.20 12.08 -30.32
C ARG A 813 -22.66 12.30 -30.73
N ALA A 814 -23.14 11.60 -31.78
CA ALA A 814 -24.52 11.68 -32.21
C ALA A 814 -25.49 11.12 -31.14
N ILE A 815 -25.13 10.02 -30.47
CA ILE A 815 -25.90 9.47 -29.36
C ILE A 815 -25.93 10.49 -28.23
N GLN A 816 -24.82 11.10 -27.87
CA GLN A 816 -24.75 12.12 -26.84
C GLN A 816 -25.68 13.30 -27.16
N THR A 817 -25.55 13.89 -28.35
CA THR A 817 -26.34 15.09 -28.70
C THR A 817 -27.82 14.81 -28.92
N ASN A 818 -28.19 13.64 -29.46
CA ASN A 818 -29.59 13.39 -29.80
C ASN A 818 -30.35 12.57 -28.71
N VAL A 819 -29.64 11.83 -27.84
CA VAL A 819 -30.28 10.98 -26.82
C VAL A 819 -29.93 11.46 -25.42
N GLU A 820 -28.63 11.62 -25.08
CA GLU A 820 -28.24 11.98 -23.72
C GLU A 820 -28.65 13.42 -23.36
N ASP A 821 -28.49 14.40 -24.30
CA ASP A 821 -28.89 15.78 -24.05
C ASP A 821 -30.41 15.90 -23.87
N CYS A 822 -31.22 15.19 -24.73
CA CYS A 822 -32.68 15.15 -24.56
C CYS A 822 -33.08 14.48 -23.24
N LEU A 823 -32.37 13.45 -22.78
CA LEU A 823 -32.61 12.84 -21.46
C LEU A 823 -32.27 13.81 -20.32
N CYS A 824 -31.20 14.59 -20.45
CA CYS A 824 -30.85 15.61 -19.46
C CYS A 824 -31.93 16.70 -19.32
N ASP A 825 -32.43 17.20 -20.44
CA ASP A 825 -33.51 18.20 -20.44
C ASP A 825 -34.76 17.65 -19.74
N LEU A 826 -35.14 16.41 -20.03
CA LEU A 826 -36.28 15.76 -19.37
C LEU A 826 -36.08 15.53 -17.88
N LEU A 827 -34.87 15.19 -17.45
CA LEU A 827 -34.54 15.02 -16.04
C LEU A 827 -34.57 16.33 -15.28
N LEU A 828 -34.17 17.43 -15.92
CA LEU A 828 -34.23 18.79 -15.34
C LEU A 828 -35.67 19.28 -15.18
N GLU A 829 -36.54 18.99 -16.15
CA GLU A 829 -37.95 19.35 -16.09
C GLU A 829 -38.75 18.52 -15.05
N SER A 830 -38.27 17.31 -14.72
CA SER A 830 -38.99 16.33 -13.93
C SER A 830 -38.39 16.03 -12.56
N ALA A 831 -37.63 16.96 -11.98
CA ALA A 831 -36.83 16.77 -10.77
C ALA A 831 -37.58 16.32 -9.50
N ASP A 832 -38.94 16.38 -9.48
CA ASP A 832 -39.75 16.16 -8.27
C ASP A 832 -40.39 14.78 -8.16
N SER A 833 -40.26 13.84 -9.13
CA SER A 833 -40.93 12.54 -9.04
C SER A 833 -39.98 11.34 -8.98
N GLN A 834 -40.12 10.55 -7.91
CA GLN A 834 -39.39 9.27 -7.68
C GLN A 834 -40.01 8.04 -8.39
N ALA A 835 -40.99 8.21 -9.29
CA ALA A 835 -41.66 7.12 -9.98
C ALA A 835 -40.79 6.54 -11.12
N ALA A 836 -40.86 5.23 -11.30
CA ALA A 836 -40.21 4.58 -12.44
C ALA A 836 -40.82 5.06 -13.77
N ARG A 837 -40.03 5.46 -14.72
CA ARG A 837 -40.46 6.05 -15.99
C ARG A 837 -39.81 5.34 -17.16
N THR A 838 -40.59 5.04 -18.18
CA THR A 838 -40.06 4.57 -19.46
C THR A 838 -40.05 5.72 -20.46
N VAL A 839 -38.88 6.07 -20.95
CA VAL A 839 -38.66 7.10 -21.96
C VAL A 839 -38.50 6.42 -23.33
N ARG A 840 -39.48 6.65 -24.19
CA ARG A 840 -39.52 6.09 -25.53
C ARG A 840 -39.18 7.11 -26.59
N PHE A 841 -38.18 6.81 -27.42
CA PHE A 841 -37.75 7.61 -28.56
C PHE A 841 -38.36 7.06 -29.84
N ASP A 842 -39.19 7.86 -30.52
CA ASP A 842 -39.82 7.54 -31.80
C ASP A 842 -39.55 8.62 -32.87
N MET A 843 -39.67 8.25 -34.15
CA MET A 843 -39.57 9.18 -35.22
C MET A 843 -40.98 9.72 -35.62
N ALA A 844 -41.14 11.05 -35.62
CA ALA A 844 -42.32 11.70 -36.17
C ALA A 844 -41.91 12.93 -37.00
N GLU A 845 -42.42 13.03 -38.20
CA GLU A 845 -42.17 14.16 -39.14
C GLU A 845 -40.69 14.44 -39.45
N GLY A 846 -39.78 13.41 -39.30
CA GLY A 846 -38.36 13.53 -39.60
C GLY A 846 -37.52 14.04 -38.44
N GLU A 847 -38.12 14.21 -37.24
CA GLU A 847 -37.44 14.56 -35.99
C GLU A 847 -37.64 13.50 -34.91
N LEU A 848 -36.70 13.43 -33.98
CA LEU A 848 -36.77 12.54 -32.84
C LEU A 848 -37.75 13.11 -31.81
N LYS A 849 -38.89 12.43 -31.58
CA LYS A 849 -39.82 12.79 -30.53
C LYS A 849 -39.69 11.84 -29.35
N VAL A 850 -39.75 12.43 -28.14
CA VAL A 850 -39.63 11.70 -26.90
C VAL A 850 -40.96 11.62 -26.22
N ASN A 851 -41.43 10.39 -25.90
CA ASN A 851 -42.65 10.12 -25.19
C ASN A 851 -42.29 9.50 -23.82
N ILE A 852 -42.79 10.09 -22.74
CA ILE A 852 -42.64 9.58 -21.37
C ILE A 852 -43.91 8.82 -21.02
N THR A 853 -43.77 7.57 -20.61
CA THR A 853 -44.85 6.77 -20.02
C THR A 853 -44.49 6.48 -18.58
N GLU A 854 -45.37 6.90 -17.65
CA GLU A 854 -45.25 6.51 -16.25
C GLU A 854 -45.76 5.07 -16.11
N ASP A 855 -44.89 4.17 -15.71
CA ASP A 855 -45.27 2.81 -15.36
C ASP A 855 -46.14 2.87 -14.09
N SER A 856 -47.47 2.75 -14.24
CA SER A 856 -48.39 2.53 -13.12
C SER A 856 -47.96 1.24 -12.42
N VAL A 857 -47.50 1.38 -11.18
CA VAL A 857 -47.04 0.33 -10.30
C VAL A 857 -48.00 -0.86 -10.30
N HIS A 858 -47.69 -1.91 -11.04
CA HIS A 858 -48.15 -3.26 -10.72
C HIS A 858 -47.35 -3.73 -9.50
N LYS A 859 -47.89 -3.50 -8.31
CA LYS A 859 -47.61 -4.31 -7.13
C LYS A 859 -47.98 -5.73 -7.46
N ASP A 860 -47.01 -6.58 -7.57
CA ASP A 860 -46.93 -7.99 -7.27
C ASP A 860 -46.05 -8.74 -8.25
N LYS A 861 -44.84 -9.01 -7.80
CA LYS A 861 -44.18 -10.32 -7.92
C LYS A 861 -42.83 -10.22 -7.21
N SER A 862 -42.82 -10.71 -5.97
CA SER A 862 -41.60 -10.99 -5.22
C SER A 862 -40.73 -12.04 -5.94
N PRO A 863 -39.41 -12.03 -5.80
CA PRO A 863 -38.49 -12.94 -6.49
C PRO A 863 -38.60 -14.43 -6.11
N GLN A 864 -39.53 -14.82 -5.25
CA GLN A 864 -39.69 -16.21 -4.78
C GLN A 864 -40.52 -17.12 -5.69
N ALA A 865 -41.05 -16.62 -6.81
CA ALA A 865 -41.93 -17.45 -7.69
C ALA A 865 -41.22 -18.07 -8.91
N ILE A 866 -39.92 -17.73 -9.15
CA ILE A 866 -39.19 -18.24 -10.34
C ILE A 866 -38.43 -19.54 -10.05
N GLU A 867 -38.14 -19.87 -8.80
CA GLU A 867 -37.49 -21.16 -8.46
C GLU A 867 -38.41 -22.37 -8.43
N ARG A 868 -39.75 -22.20 -8.37
CA ARG A 868 -40.67 -23.35 -8.31
C ARG A 868 -41.19 -23.84 -9.66
N SER A 869 -40.91 -23.17 -10.77
CA SER A 869 -41.41 -23.64 -12.09
C SER A 869 -40.38 -24.45 -12.89
N ASN A 870 -39.11 -24.53 -12.45
CA ASN A 870 -38.10 -25.34 -13.11
C ASN A 870 -37.91 -26.75 -12.52
N ASP A 871 -38.41 -27.01 -11.31
CA ASP A 871 -38.29 -28.33 -10.68
C ASP A 871 -39.41 -29.31 -11.09
N GLU A 872 -40.54 -28.84 -11.66
CA GLU A 872 -41.58 -29.73 -12.17
C GLU A 872 -41.39 -30.26 -13.60
N LYS A 873 -40.38 -29.74 -14.33
CA LYS A 873 -40.06 -30.22 -15.69
C LYS A 873 -38.93 -31.22 -15.77
N SER A 874 -38.20 -31.43 -14.69
CA SER A 874 -37.08 -32.42 -14.68
C SER A 874 -37.48 -33.78 -14.08
N ALA A 875 -38.73 -33.97 -13.60
CA ALA A 875 -39.26 -35.22 -13.07
C ALA A 875 -40.08 -36.06 -14.05
N LYS A 876 -40.12 -35.68 -15.34
CA LYS A 876 -40.77 -36.47 -16.40
C LYS A 876 -39.93 -36.56 -17.68
N LYS A 877 -38.66 -36.99 -17.53
CA LYS A 877 -37.97 -37.66 -18.63
C LYS A 877 -36.98 -38.66 -18.07
#